data_bedb76f515ccb583d45b8d374106fade
#
_entry.id   bedb76f515ccb583d45b8d374106fade
#
_cell.length_a   1.000
_cell.length_b   1.000
_cell.length_c   1.000
_cell.angle_alpha   90.00
_cell.angle_beta   90.00
_cell.angle_gamma   90.00
#
_symmetry.space_group_name_H-M   'P 1'
#
loop_
_entity.id
_entity.type
_entity.pdbx_description
1 polymer ?
#
loop_
_entity_poly.entity_id
_entity_poly.type
_entity_poly.pdbx_seq_one_letter_code
_entity_poly.pdbx_strand_id
1 'polypeptide(L)'
;MIAEVIIDRAAKKLNRTFDYNIPKDLEDLVIIGSTVLVPFGNSKTLEEAYVIGIKETSSFEVKDIAKVKHNLSDKQIRLAKWMAKKYFCNVSECIKLMSQPGTKRKHEVKDKKINVIYLKKEIEEIEIELQSGKIKSEKQRRALEFLKENEGATSNEVEMFTDCSKAILKTLEKNGYIEFIEKKIERDPLQNKEITKTEKLKLTEEQENAFNKINKTIQENKYEEFLLYGVTGSGKTEIYLQLIEKVLEKGKTSIMLVPEISLTPQTINRFISRFGKENLAVLHSKLSIGERYDEWNKIKQGNAKIIIGARSAIFAPTDDIGIIIIDEEHDSSYKSESSPRYSAKEIASILAKHGDFPVVLGSATPDITTYYKAQKNEITMLELTKRANNSTLPQVQIVDLKQELAEGNRSILSTALYEEIEKNLKDKKQTILFLNRRGFSTFIMCRECGYTAKCKNCNISMTYHRFENKLKCHYCGCEQKVLTTCPECKSNKIRYFGTGTQKIEEEVNKIIPNATTIRMDVDTVSKKNSHEEILEKFKNENIDILIGTQMIVKGHHFPNVTLVGVIAADTSLNIDDYRANERTFQILTQVAGRAGREKLPGNVIIQTYNPDNFSIDLAQKQDYNEFFDIEIALRRQLKYPPFCDIIIISFTGTNEKELISTSEYVYKYLDSKMDKQKYNIFRPVPSPIDKIQNKIRWRMIIKGNMTVKAYQDINECLTNVYSKNIKHTKVWADINPNSMI
;
A
#
# COMPACT_ATOMS: atom_id res chain seq x y z
N MET A 1 33.60 22.77 -14.52
CA MET A 1 32.66 21.69 -14.93
C MET A 1 31.21 22.14 -14.83
N ILE A 2 30.31 21.62 -15.64
CA ILE A 2 28.89 21.99 -15.70
C ILE A 2 28.03 20.82 -15.22
N ALA A 3 27.15 21.08 -14.26
CA ALA A 3 26.13 20.12 -13.81
C ALA A 3 24.83 20.30 -14.60
N GLU A 4 24.32 19.23 -15.17
CA GLU A 4 22.95 19.16 -15.67
C GLU A 4 22.01 18.79 -14.54
N VAL A 5 21.12 19.70 -14.15
CA VAL A 5 20.24 19.49 -13.00
C VAL A 5 18.76 19.52 -13.41
N ILE A 6 17.93 18.82 -12.63
CA ILE A 6 16.46 18.93 -12.67
C ILE A 6 16.00 19.62 -11.39
N ILE A 7 15.24 20.73 -11.55
CA ILE A 7 14.71 21.49 -10.42
C ILE A 7 13.59 20.71 -9.70
N ASP A 8 13.60 20.75 -8.35
CA ASP A 8 12.57 20.13 -7.53
C ASP A 8 11.27 20.95 -7.50
N ARG A 9 10.62 21.05 -8.63
CA ARG A 9 9.29 21.68 -8.75
C ARG A 9 8.30 20.76 -9.46
N ALA A 10 7.08 20.69 -8.94
CA ALA A 10 6.00 19.87 -9.51
C ALA A 10 5.48 20.37 -10.86
N ALA A 11 5.94 21.52 -11.35
CA ALA A 11 5.51 22.08 -12.63
C ALA A 11 6.09 21.24 -13.78
N LYS A 12 5.24 20.54 -14.51
CA LYS A 12 5.64 19.66 -15.63
C LYS A 12 6.38 20.40 -16.77
N LYS A 13 6.16 21.72 -16.91
CA LYS A 13 6.97 22.58 -17.82
C LYS A 13 8.45 22.63 -17.46
N LEU A 14 8.80 22.30 -16.20
CA LEU A 14 10.18 22.27 -15.68
C LEU A 14 10.81 20.88 -15.70
N ASN A 15 10.16 19.89 -16.33
CA ASN A 15 10.73 18.56 -16.52
C ASN A 15 11.75 18.55 -17.66
N ARG A 16 12.74 19.44 -17.54
CA ARG A 16 13.89 19.57 -18.43
C ARG A 16 15.13 19.83 -17.61
N THR A 17 16.29 19.61 -18.22
CA THR A 17 17.57 19.92 -17.61
C THR A 17 17.88 21.41 -17.66
N PHE A 18 18.59 21.88 -16.68
CA PHE A 18 19.18 23.21 -16.58
C PHE A 18 20.66 23.05 -16.27
N ASP A 19 21.47 23.89 -16.89
CA ASP A 19 22.91 23.88 -16.69
C ASP A 19 23.30 24.82 -15.56
N TYR A 20 24.21 24.38 -14.69
CA TYR A 20 24.81 25.18 -13.62
C TYR A 20 26.31 24.91 -13.56
N ASN A 21 27.08 25.95 -13.30
CA ASN A 21 28.51 25.83 -13.08
C ASN A 21 28.77 25.17 -11.72
N ILE A 22 29.76 24.29 -11.67
CA ILE A 22 30.27 23.68 -10.43
C ILE A 22 31.46 24.52 -9.98
N PRO A 23 31.34 25.27 -8.85
CA PRO A 23 32.48 26.01 -8.30
C PRO A 23 33.62 25.08 -7.92
N LYS A 24 34.86 25.55 -7.98
CA LYS A 24 36.06 24.74 -7.72
C LYS A 24 36.09 24.10 -6.32
N ASP A 25 35.56 24.78 -5.33
CA ASP A 25 35.42 24.28 -3.96
C ASP A 25 34.34 23.17 -3.81
N LEU A 26 33.48 22.97 -4.78
CA LEU A 26 32.46 21.97 -4.79
C LEU A 26 32.70 20.83 -5.82
N GLU A 27 33.81 20.89 -6.58
CA GLU A 27 34.08 19.92 -7.66
C GLU A 27 34.17 18.47 -7.15
N ASP A 28 34.78 18.25 -6.00
CA ASP A 28 34.91 16.91 -5.39
C ASP A 28 33.62 16.42 -4.71
N LEU A 29 32.67 17.32 -4.44
CA LEU A 29 31.43 17.03 -3.74
C LEU A 29 30.23 16.80 -4.69
N VAL A 30 30.29 17.37 -5.88
CA VAL A 30 29.21 17.30 -6.86
C VAL A 30 29.40 16.09 -7.78
N ILE A 31 28.59 15.10 -7.59
CA ILE A 31 28.54 13.90 -8.43
C ILE A 31 27.13 13.71 -9.04
N ILE A 32 26.98 12.83 -10.03
CA ILE A 32 25.66 12.44 -10.50
C ILE A 32 24.89 11.84 -9.31
N GLY A 33 23.70 12.39 -9.03
CA GLY A 33 22.89 12.05 -7.86
C GLY A 33 22.96 13.07 -6.71
N SER A 34 23.87 14.06 -6.79
CA SER A 34 23.91 15.12 -5.78
C SER A 34 22.61 15.93 -5.75
N THR A 35 22.08 16.14 -4.56
CA THR A 35 21.04 17.13 -4.29
C THR A 35 21.72 18.46 -3.97
N VAL A 36 21.45 19.45 -4.80
CA VAL A 36 22.10 20.77 -4.73
C VAL A 36 21.10 21.89 -4.52
N LEU A 37 21.55 23.00 -3.97
CA LEU A 37 20.79 24.25 -3.91
C LEU A 37 21.28 25.18 -5.02
N VAL A 38 20.35 25.66 -5.83
CA VAL A 38 20.65 26.51 -6.99
C VAL A 38 19.77 27.76 -7.05
N PRO A 39 20.27 28.89 -7.52
CA PRO A 39 19.45 30.08 -7.79
C PRO A 39 18.60 29.84 -9.04
N PHE A 40 17.27 29.95 -8.95
CA PHE A 40 16.37 29.68 -10.06
C PHE A 40 15.47 30.89 -10.41
N GLY A 41 15.52 31.32 -11.66
CA GLY A 41 14.81 32.51 -12.12
C GLY A 41 15.30 33.82 -11.48
N ASN A 42 14.38 34.72 -11.20
CA ASN A 42 14.65 36.02 -10.53
C ASN A 42 14.45 35.97 -9.01
N SER A 43 14.22 34.79 -8.44
CA SER A 43 14.01 34.64 -7.01
C SER A 43 15.33 34.72 -6.24
N LYS A 44 15.32 35.42 -5.11
CA LYS A 44 16.47 35.41 -4.14
C LYS A 44 16.55 34.09 -3.36
N THR A 45 15.53 33.22 -3.42
CA THR A 45 15.50 31.95 -2.74
C THR A 45 16.14 30.86 -3.59
N LEU A 46 17.04 30.07 -2.97
CA LEU A 46 17.63 28.90 -3.60
C LEU A 46 16.60 27.78 -3.67
N GLU A 47 16.58 27.07 -4.80
CA GLU A 47 15.73 25.90 -5.04
C GLU A 47 16.54 24.61 -4.95
N GLU A 48 15.91 23.55 -4.52
CA GLU A 48 16.52 22.22 -4.59
C GLU A 48 16.52 21.70 -6.03
N ALA A 49 17.63 21.10 -6.42
CA ALA A 49 17.79 20.48 -7.72
C ALA A 49 18.62 19.19 -7.60
N TYR A 50 18.46 18.31 -8.56
CA TYR A 50 19.13 17.02 -8.62
C TYR A 50 20.08 16.95 -9.80
N VAL A 51 21.35 16.66 -9.57
CA VAL A 51 22.36 16.49 -10.62
C VAL A 51 22.11 15.15 -11.32
N ILE A 52 21.84 15.20 -12.62
CA ILE A 52 21.56 14.02 -13.44
C ILE A 52 22.60 13.76 -14.52
N GLY A 53 23.50 14.68 -14.73
CA GLY A 53 24.62 14.61 -15.65
C GLY A 53 25.68 15.66 -15.32
N ILE A 54 26.90 15.42 -15.79
CA ILE A 54 28.03 16.36 -15.72
C ILE A 54 28.64 16.44 -17.12
N LYS A 55 28.97 17.64 -17.57
CA LYS A 55 29.59 17.93 -18.87
C LYS A 55 30.65 19.02 -18.77
N GLU A 56 31.48 19.17 -19.78
CA GLU A 56 32.59 20.13 -19.76
C GLU A 56 32.12 21.56 -20.01
N THR A 57 31.20 21.75 -20.95
CA THR A 57 30.77 23.08 -21.42
C THR A 57 29.25 23.23 -21.49
N SER A 58 28.76 24.45 -21.44
CA SER A 58 27.37 24.81 -21.71
C SER A 58 27.27 25.81 -22.84
N SER A 59 26.20 25.74 -23.61
CA SER A 59 25.86 26.72 -24.65
C SER A 59 25.17 27.99 -24.11
N PHE A 60 24.92 28.03 -22.79
CA PHE A 60 24.22 29.14 -22.14
C PHE A 60 25.09 29.75 -21.04
N GLU A 61 24.82 31.01 -20.72
CA GLU A 61 25.33 31.62 -19.50
C GLU A 61 24.73 30.90 -18.28
N VAL A 62 25.58 30.40 -17.40
CA VAL A 62 25.19 29.54 -16.29
C VAL A 62 25.44 30.22 -14.95
N LYS A 63 24.58 29.94 -13.97
CA LYS A 63 24.75 30.34 -12.57
C LYS A 63 25.48 29.25 -11.80
N ASP A 64 26.07 29.61 -10.65
CA ASP A 64 26.79 28.67 -9.81
C ASP A 64 25.85 27.85 -8.93
N ILE A 65 26.24 26.60 -8.62
CA ILE A 65 25.68 25.81 -7.54
C ILE A 65 26.07 26.45 -6.21
N ALA A 66 25.08 26.71 -5.34
CA ALA A 66 25.34 27.39 -4.06
C ALA A 66 25.75 26.42 -2.94
N LYS A 67 25.26 25.19 -2.93
CA LYS A 67 25.52 24.20 -1.87
C LYS A 67 25.14 22.78 -2.29
N VAL A 68 25.89 21.79 -1.82
CA VAL A 68 25.53 20.36 -1.87
C VAL A 68 24.90 19.94 -0.55
N LYS A 69 23.82 19.13 -0.60
CA LYS A 69 23.11 18.62 0.59
C LYS A 69 23.44 17.16 0.89
N HIS A 70 23.07 16.27 -0.03
CA HIS A 70 23.26 14.82 0.07
C HIS A 70 23.33 14.21 -1.33
N ASN A 71 23.85 13.00 -1.39
CA ASN A 71 24.01 12.28 -2.65
C ASN A 71 23.12 11.04 -2.68
N LEU A 72 22.51 10.80 -3.84
CA LEU A 72 21.88 9.55 -4.24
C LEU A 72 22.89 8.75 -5.07
N SER A 73 22.74 7.43 -5.07
CA SER A 73 23.59 6.59 -5.90
C SER A 73 23.22 6.70 -7.39
N ASP A 74 24.18 6.41 -8.27
CA ASP A 74 23.93 6.38 -9.72
C ASP A 74 22.85 5.35 -10.09
N LYS A 75 22.77 4.23 -9.35
CA LYS A 75 21.71 3.22 -9.49
C LYS A 75 20.31 3.84 -9.25
N GLN A 76 20.17 4.67 -8.21
CA GLN A 76 18.91 5.36 -7.90
C GLN A 76 18.53 6.38 -8.99
N ILE A 77 19.49 7.10 -9.54
CA ILE A 77 19.24 8.04 -10.64
C ILE A 77 18.82 7.31 -11.92
N ARG A 78 19.47 6.19 -12.25
CA ARG A 78 19.06 5.35 -13.40
C ARG A 78 17.65 4.80 -13.21
N LEU A 79 17.32 4.31 -12.03
CA LEU A 79 15.97 3.86 -11.68
C LEU A 79 14.95 5.00 -11.84
N ALA A 80 15.26 6.20 -11.32
CA ALA A 80 14.38 7.37 -11.45
C ALA A 80 14.11 7.76 -12.90
N LYS A 81 15.15 7.76 -13.74
CA LYS A 81 15.03 8.02 -15.19
C LYS A 81 14.17 6.97 -15.90
N TRP A 82 14.33 5.70 -15.56
CA TRP A 82 13.52 4.62 -16.10
C TRP A 82 12.05 4.75 -15.64
N MET A 83 11.81 4.97 -14.35
CA MET A 83 10.46 5.18 -13.80
C MET A 83 9.74 6.34 -14.47
N ALA A 84 10.42 7.46 -14.67
CA ALA A 84 9.84 8.64 -15.30
C ALA A 84 9.34 8.36 -16.71
N LYS A 85 10.10 7.59 -17.50
CA LYS A 85 9.72 7.16 -18.85
C LYS A 85 8.56 6.17 -18.83
N LYS A 86 8.62 5.16 -17.95
CA LYS A 86 7.63 4.08 -17.85
C LYS A 86 6.28 4.58 -17.31
N TYR A 87 6.29 5.49 -16.32
CA TYR A 87 5.08 5.94 -15.62
C TYR A 87 4.64 7.36 -15.99
N PHE A 88 5.17 7.94 -17.07
CA PHE A 88 4.78 9.24 -17.63
C PHE A 88 4.80 10.38 -16.60
N CYS A 89 5.85 10.46 -15.80
CA CYS A 89 5.99 11.44 -14.72
C CYS A 89 7.33 12.18 -14.77
N ASN A 90 7.52 13.16 -13.88
CA ASN A 90 8.79 13.89 -13.83
C ASN A 90 9.87 13.06 -13.12
N VAL A 91 11.11 13.17 -13.59
CA VAL A 91 12.26 12.52 -12.94
C VAL A 91 12.40 12.98 -11.48
N SER A 92 12.18 14.27 -11.20
CA SER A 92 12.21 14.81 -9.83
C SER A 92 11.19 14.15 -8.89
N GLU A 93 9.99 13.77 -9.40
CA GLU A 93 8.99 13.06 -8.61
C GLU A 93 9.48 11.65 -8.23
N CYS A 94 10.20 10.98 -9.13
CA CYS A 94 10.79 9.66 -8.87
C CYS A 94 11.96 9.75 -7.88
N ILE A 95 12.83 10.75 -8.03
CA ILE A 95 13.96 10.97 -7.11
C ILE A 95 13.46 11.21 -5.68
N LYS A 96 12.38 11.96 -5.50
CA LYS A 96 11.79 12.21 -4.18
C LYS A 96 11.38 10.95 -3.42
N LEU A 97 10.99 9.89 -4.11
CA LEU A 97 10.66 8.62 -3.46
C LEU A 97 11.88 7.94 -2.82
N MET A 98 13.07 8.23 -3.34
CA MET A 98 14.35 7.67 -2.91
C MET A 98 15.15 8.64 -2.03
N SER A 99 14.66 9.87 -1.86
CA SER A 99 15.32 10.89 -1.05
C SER A 99 14.94 10.76 0.42
N GLN A 100 15.87 11.16 1.30
CA GLN A 100 15.67 11.14 2.74
C GLN A 100 14.43 11.94 3.16
N PRO A 101 13.55 11.40 4.01
CA PRO A 101 12.40 12.13 4.54
C PRO A 101 12.83 13.33 5.39
N GLY A 102 12.01 14.40 5.43
CA GLY A 102 12.24 15.52 6.35
C GLY A 102 13.41 16.46 6.03
N THR A 103 13.98 16.41 4.82
CA THR A 103 15.10 17.27 4.40
C THR A 103 14.66 18.60 3.79
N LYS A 104 13.36 18.84 3.62
CA LYS A 104 12.84 20.10 3.04
C LYS A 104 12.97 21.27 4.00
N ARG A 105 13.43 22.42 3.47
CA ARG A 105 13.70 23.66 4.21
C ARG A 105 12.56 24.15 5.13
N LYS A 106 11.29 23.87 4.81
CA LYS A 106 10.12 24.22 5.64
C LYS A 106 9.81 23.23 6.77
N HIS A 107 10.35 22.00 6.68
CA HIS A 107 10.08 20.90 7.60
C HIS A 107 11.35 20.06 7.81
N GLU A 108 12.49 20.75 8.01
CA GLU A 108 13.75 20.07 8.29
C GLU A 108 13.66 19.38 9.64
N VAL A 109 13.78 18.07 9.64
CA VAL A 109 13.79 17.26 10.85
C VAL A 109 15.20 17.34 11.45
N LYS A 110 15.30 17.82 12.68
CA LYS A 110 16.52 17.77 13.47
C LYS A 110 16.55 16.49 14.29
N ASP A 111 17.75 16.01 14.56
CA ASP A 111 17.96 14.94 15.52
C ASP A 111 17.28 15.29 16.84
N LYS A 112 16.53 14.35 17.41
CA LYS A 112 15.97 14.54 18.75
C LYS A 112 17.11 14.32 19.73
N LYS A 113 17.50 15.39 20.42
CA LYS A 113 18.51 15.36 21.47
C LYS A 113 17.83 15.46 22.81
N ILE A 114 18.32 14.70 23.76
CA ILE A 114 17.99 14.86 25.18
C ILE A 114 19.26 15.08 25.96
N ASN A 115 19.12 15.87 27.02
CA ASN A 115 20.20 16.05 27.98
C ASN A 115 20.14 14.91 28.99
N VAL A 116 21.16 14.09 29.01
CA VAL A 116 21.42 13.07 30.04
C VAL A 116 22.42 13.62 31.01
N ILE A 117 22.33 13.23 32.25
CA ILE A 117 23.13 13.78 33.34
C ILE A 117 24.13 12.71 33.76
N TYR A 118 25.41 13.12 33.80
CA TYR A 118 26.50 12.31 34.31
C TYR A 118 27.10 12.96 35.53
N LEU A 119 27.66 12.16 36.43
CA LEU A 119 28.46 12.66 37.52
C LEU A 119 29.81 13.13 36.96
N LYS A 120 30.24 14.33 37.32
CA LYS A 120 31.55 14.91 36.92
C LYS A 120 32.65 14.64 37.93
N LYS A 121 32.26 14.38 39.18
CA LYS A 121 33.16 14.00 40.24
C LYS A 121 33.13 12.51 40.48
N GLU A 122 34.23 11.92 40.97
CA GLU A 122 34.28 10.52 41.36
C GLU A 122 33.28 10.22 42.49
N ILE A 123 32.71 9.02 42.49
CA ILE A 123 31.65 8.62 43.43
C ILE A 123 32.13 8.73 44.88
N GLU A 124 33.38 8.35 45.15
CA GLU A 124 33.99 8.44 46.49
C GLU A 124 34.08 9.90 46.99
N GLU A 125 34.41 10.83 46.10
CA GLU A 125 34.49 12.26 46.44
C GLU A 125 33.11 12.83 46.78
N ILE A 126 32.08 12.42 46.01
CA ILE A 126 30.69 12.81 46.29
C ILE A 126 30.21 12.24 47.63
N GLU A 127 30.58 11.01 47.97
CA GLU A 127 30.20 10.38 49.25
C GLU A 127 30.81 11.12 50.44
N ILE A 128 32.08 11.46 50.37
CA ILE A 128 32.76 12.26 51.44
C ILE A 128 32.07 13.62 51.59
N GLU A 129 31.72 14.31 50.51
CA GLU A 129 31.07 15.60 50.56
C GLU A 129 29.59 15.52 51.04
N LEU A 130 28.89 14.41 50.79
CA LEU A 130 27.56 14.12 51.31
C LEU A 130 27.63 13.89 52.84
N GLN A 131 28.61 13.11 53.32
CA GLN A 131 28.77 12.79 54.76
C GLN A 131 29.27 13.99 55.56
N SER A 132 30.17 14.81 54.98
CA SER A 132 30.69 16.02 55.67
C SER A 132 29.66 17.16 55.81
N GLY A 133 28.44 17.03 55.20
CA GLY A 133 27.42 18.07 55.22
C GLY A 133 27.72 19.29 54.36
N LYS A 134 28.70 19.22 53.46
CA LYS A 134 29.02 20.28 52.51
C LYS A 134 27.85 20.58 51.58
N ILE A 135 27.06 19.56 51.23
CA ILE A 135 25.86 19.71 50.44
C ILE A 135 24.67 19.82 51.36
N LYS A 136 24.22 21.06 51.67
CA LYS A 136 23.15 21.34 52.63
C LYS A 136 21.72 21.08 52.12
N SER A 137 21.52 21.16 50.80
CA SER A 137 20.19 21.00 50.20
C SER A 137 19.81 19.53 50.09
N GLU A 138 18.72 19.13 50.77
CA GLU A 138 18.21 17.74 50.74
C GLU A 138 17.88 17.29 49.32
N LYS A 139 17.30 18.17 48.50
CA LYS A 139 16.97 17.85 47.07
C LYS A 139 18.23 17.61 46.25
N GLN A 140 19.32 18.38 46.48
CA GLN A 140 20.60 18.13 45.80
C GLN A 140 21.22 16.79 46.25
N ARG A 141 21.10 16.43 47.51
CA ARG A 141 21.57 15.14 48.03
C ARG A 141 20.86 13.99 47.38
N ARG A 142 19.51 14.01 47.36
CA ARG A 142 18.70 12.97 46.70
C ARG A 142 19.01 12.84 45.22
N ALA A 143 19.25 13.96 44.51
CA ALA A 143 19.60 13.92 43.09
C ALA A 143 20.96 13.26 42.86
N LEU A 144 21.98 13.57 43.70
CA LEU A 144 23.31 12.95 43.58
C LEU A 144 23.28 11.46 43.99
N GLU A 145 22.53 11.11 45.04
CA GLU A 145 22.33 9.70 45.43
C GLU A 145 21.66 8.89 44.30
N PHE A 146 20.61 9.45 43.68
CA PHE A 146 19.94 8.83 42.57
C PHE A 146 20.89 8.66 41.35
N LEU A 147 21.68 9.66 41.01
CA LEU A 147 22.60 9.62 39.88
C LEU A 147 23.79 8.67 40.10
N LYS A 148 24.18 8.38 41.33
CA LYS A 148 25.17 7.35 41.63
C LYS A 148 24.74 5.95 41.17
N GLU A 149 23.46 5.65 41.31
CA GLU A 149 22.88 4.36 40.90
C GLU A 149 22.35 4.35 39.47
N ASN A 150 22.07 5.56 38.93
CA ASN A 150 21.42 5.75 37.64
C ASN A 150 22.18 6.76 36.77
N GLU A 151 23.42 6.44 36.46
CA GLU A 151 24.27 7.28 35.61
C GLU A 151 23.69 7.41 34.20
N GLY A 152 23.65 8.61 33.66
CA GLY A 152 23.06 8.91 32.36
C GLY A 152 21.52 9.05 32.38
N ALA A 153 20.94 9.28 33.56
CA ALA A 153 19.52 9.59 33.68
C ALA A 153 19.18 10.96 33.06
N THR A 154 17.97 11.06 32.53
CA THR A 154 17.44 12.30 31.96
C THR A 154 17.02 13.28 33.06
N SER A 155 17.00 14.59 32.74
CA SER A 155 16.52 15.61 33.69
C SER A 155 15.10 15.31 34.17
N ASN A 156 14.25 14.73 33.35
CA ASN A 156 12.87 14.40 33.72
C ASN A 156 12.80 13.20 34.68
N GLU A 157 13.67 12.19 34.49
CA GLU A 157 13.77 11.06 35.41
C GLU A 157 14.28 11.50 36.78
N VAL A 158 15.34 12.29 36.81
CA VAL A 158 15.84 12.85 38.08
C VAL A 158 14.76 13.68 38.77
N GLU A 159 14.04 14.55 38.03
CA GLU A 159 12.93 15.36 38.58
C GLU A 159 11.80 14.49 39.13
N MET A 160 11.43 13.44 38.42
CA MET A 160 10.35 12.52 38.80
C MET A 160 10.67 11.69 40.07
N PHE A 161 11.90 11.19 40.17
CA PHE A 161 12.30 10.28 41.25
C PHE A 161 12.87 11.00 42.48
N THR A 162 13.33 12.24 42.32
CA THR A 162 14.02 12.95 43.42
C THR A 162 13.36 14.28 43.82
N ASP A 163 12.26 14.67 43.18
CA ASP A 163 11.61 15.99 43.35
C ASP A 163 12.58 17.17 43.16
N CYS A 164 13.62 16.96 42.33
CA CYS A 164 14.69 17.91 42.09
C CYS A 164 14.44 18.69 40.79
N SER A 165 14.05 19.94 40.85
CA SER A 165 13.74 20.76 39.69
C SER A 165 14.99 21.02 38.80
N LYS A 166 14.77 21.32 37.50
CA LYS A 166 15.83 21.68 36.55
C LYS A 166 16.72 22.83 37.00
N ALA A 167 16.20 23.76 37.82
CA ALA A 167 17.00 24.84 38.39
C ALA A 167 18.04 24.35 39.40
N ILE A 168 17.69 23.34 40.19
CA ILE A 168 18.59 22.71 41.16
C ILE A 168 19.67 21.90 40.44
N LEU A 169 19.29 21.16 39.38
CA LEU A 169 20.23 20.43 38.52
C LEU A 169 21.27 21.38 37.88
N LYS A 170 20.84 22.54 37.36
CA LYS A 170 21.76 23.57 36.85
C LYS A 170 22.70 24.12 37.94
N THR A 171 22.24 24.16 39.18
CA THR A 171 23.09 24.56 40.30
C THR A 171 24.16 23.49 40.60
N LEU A 172 23.79 22.21 40.54
CA LEU A 172 24.73 21.10 40.66
C LEU A 172 25.78 21.10 39.55
N GLU A 173 25.35 21.41 38.30
CA GLU A 173 26.25 21.56 37.14
C GLU A 173 27.24 22.74 37.40
N LYS A 174 26.73 23.91 37.78
CA LYS A 174 27.56 25.08 38.09
C LYS A 174 28.56 24.81 39.19
N ASN A 175 28.22 23.98 40.15
CA ASN A 175 29.09 23.60 41.27
C ASN A 175 30.04 22.44 40.90
N GLY A 176 29.98 21.93 39.65
CA GLY A 176 30.91 20.92 39.16
C GLY A 176 30.61 19.48 39.60
N TYR A 177 29.40 19.19 40.13
CA TYR A 177 29.03 17.84 40.54
C TYR A 177 28.53 16.98 39.40
N ILE A 178 27.84 17.60 38.44
CA ILE A 178 27.22 16.91 37.30
C ILE A 178 27.56 17.66 36.01
N GLU A 179 27.39 16.98 34.88
CA GLU A 179 27.43 17.57 33.56
C GLU A 179 26.24 17.08 32.72
N PHE A 180 25.73 17.96 31.86
CA PHE A 180 24.73 17.62 30.87
C PHE A 180 25.39 17.27 29.55
N ILE A 181 25.19 16.04 29.10
CA ILE A 181 25.64 15.57 27.79
C ILE A 181 24.45 15.47 26.88
N GLU A 182 24.47 16.14 25.72
CA GLU A 182 23.46 15.96 24.69
C GLU A 182 23.61 14.59 24.04
N LYS A 183 22.66 13.69 24.30
CA LYS A 183 22.61 12.39 23.67
C LYS A 183 21.52 12.40 22.60
N LYS A 184 21.86 11.92 21.39
CA LYS A 184 20.88 11.71 20.33
C LYS A 184 19.97 10.54 20.70
N ILE A 185 18.65 10.75 20.63
CA ILE A 185 17.65 9.68 20.77
C ILE A 185 16.95 9.47 19.44
N GLU A 186 16.91 8.24 19.01
CA GLU A 186 16.08 7.80 17.89
C GLU A 186 14.62 7.71 18.33
N ARG A 187 13.71 8.23 17.49
CA ARG A 187 12.26 8.05 17.66
C ARG A 187 11.92 6.65 17.20
N ASP A 188 12.01 5.69 18.11
CA ASP A 188 11.72 4.29 17.83
C ASP A 188 10.20 4.04 17.87
N PRO A 189 9.53 3.73 16.76
CA PRO A 189 8.11 3.38 16.75
C PRO A 189 7.81 2.09 17.51
N LEU A 190 8.84 1.34 17.91
CA LEU A 190 8.74 0.03 18.59
C LEU A 190 9.13 0.09 20.07
N GLN A 191 9.34 1.30 20.64
CA GLN A 191 9.96 1.53 21.95
C GLN A 191 9.29 0.80 23.13
N ASN A 192 7.96 0.58 23.10
CA ASN A 192 7.20 0.02 24.21
C ASN A 192 6.84 -1.47 24.03
N LYS A 193 7.56 -2.21 23.20
CA LYS A 193 7.24 -3.62 22.93
C LYS A 193 8.28 -4.55 23.58
N GLU A 194 7.89 -5.16 24.68
CA GLU A 194 8.58 -6.34 25.22
C GLU A 194 7.97 -7.59 24.56
N ILE A 195 8.80 -8.35 23.86
CA ILE A 195 8.33 -9.52 23.12
C ILE A 195 9.25 -10.69 23.41
N THR A 196 8.64 -11.82 23.79
CA THR A 196 9.34 -13.10 24.02
C THR A 196 9.92 -13.60 22.70
N LYS A 197 11.18 -14.03 22.71
CA LYS A 197 11.81 -14.66 21.54
C LYS A 197 11.07 -15.94 21.15
N THR A 198 10.86 -16.13 19.86
CA THR A 198 10.26 -17.34 19.29
C THR A 198 11.31 -18.16 18.55
N GLU A 199 11.19 -19.49 18.65
CA GLU A 199 12.04 -20.42 17.94
C GLU A 199 11.55 -20.66 16.52
N LYS A 200 12.43 -21.24 15.70
CA LYS A 200 12.18 -21.67 14.34
C LYS A 200 11.22 -22.86 14.31
N LEU A 201 10.15 -22.76 13.53
CA LEU A 201 9.24 -23.87 13.34
C LEU A 201 9.79 -24.86 12.32
N LYS A 202 9.51 -26.14 12.52
CA LYS A 202 9.84 -27.19 11.55
C LYS A 202 8.95 -27.02 10.32
N LEU A 203 9.57 -26.94 9.15
CA LEU A 203 8.86 -26.85 7.88
C LEU A 203 8.19 -28.18 7.52
N THR A 204 7.05 -28.12 6.87
CA THR A 204 6.46 -29.28 6.18
C THR A 204 7.26 -29.59 4.91
N GLU A 205 7.07 -30.76 4.32
CA GLU A 205 7.78 -31.16 3.10
C GLU A 205 7.61 -30.15 1.94
N GLU A 206 6.37 -29.67 1.69
CA GLU A 206 6.11 -28.66 0.67
C GLU A 206 6.81 -27.34 0.98
N GLN A 207 6.80 -26.92 2.25
CA GLN A 207 7.47 -25.69 2.69
C GLN A 207 9.00 -25.82 2.58
N GLU A 208 9.56 -26.97 2.92
CA GLU A 208 10.99 -27.24 2.84
C GLU A 208 11.47 -27.26 1.38
N ASN A 209 10.72 -27.87 0.48
CA ASN A 209 11.00 -27.86 -0.95
C ASN A 209 11.01 -26.43 -1.51
N ALA A 210 10.00 -25.62 -1.16
CA ALA A 210 9.93 -24.22 -1.57
C ALA A 210 11.10 -23.40 -0.98
N PHE A 211 11.37 -23.56 0.32
CA PHE A 211 12.50 -22.91 1.00
C PHE A 211 13.83 -23.25 0.34
N ASN A 212 14.12 -24.55 0.12
CA ASN A 212 15.39 -25.02 -0.44
C ASN A 212 15.62 -24.44 -1.84
N LYS A 213 14.58 -24.36 -2.68
CA LYS A 213 14.69 -23.82 -4.03
C LYS A 213 15.03 -22.34 -4.02
N ILE A 214 14.34 -21.53 -3.20
CA ILE A 214 14.62 -20.09 -3.07
C ILE A 214 15.99 -19.88 -2.40
N ASN A 215 16.31 -20.63 -1.34
CA ASN A 215 17.59 -20.52 -0.65
C ASN A 215 18.78 -20.84 -1.57
N LYS A 216 18.66 -21.81 -2.47
CA LYS A 216 19.67 -22.09 -3.48
C LYS A 216 19.96 -20.84 -4.33
N THR A 217 18.94 -20.14 -4.80
CA THR A 217 19.09 -18.91 -5.58
C THR A 217 19.75 -17.79 -4.75
N ILE A 218 19.41 -17.67 -3.45
CA ILE A 218 20.09 -16.76 -2.52
C ILE A 218 21.57 -17.09 -2.41
N GLN A 219 21.93 -18.39 -2.26
CA GLN A 219 23.32 -18.82 -2.11
C GLN A 219 24.14 -18.57 -3.38
N GLU A 220 23.54 -18.77 -4.53
CA GLU A 220 24.17 -18.57 -5.84
C GLU A 220 24.24 -17.09 -6.27
N ASN A 221 23.63 -16.16 -5.52
CA ASN A 221 23.45 -14.74 -5.86
C ASN A 221 22.94 -14.58 -7.30
N LYS A 222 21.80 -15.18 -7.59
CA LYS A 222 21.17 -15.13 -8.91
C LYS A 222 19.83 -14.43 -8.84
N TYR A 223 19.48 -13.73 -9.92
CA TYR A 223 18.13 -13.25 -10.13
C TYR A 223 17.20 -14.39 -10.52
N GLU A 224 16.11 -14.54 -9.76
CA GLU A 224 14.97 -15.39 -10.12
C GLU A 224 13.71 -14.83 -9.43
N GLU A 225 12.57 -14.89 -10.11
CA GLU A 225 11.28 -14.55 -9.52
C GLU A 225 10.51 -15.82 -9.20
N PHE A 226 9.98 -15.88 -7.98
CA PHE A 226 9.18 -16.98 -7.50
C PHE A 226 7.75 -16.53 -7.19
N LEU A 227 6.77 -17.28 -7.64
CA LEU A 227 5.41 -17.22 -7.13
C LEU A 227 5.23 -18.31 -6.07
N LEU A 228 5.16 -17.91 -4.79
CA LEU A 228 4.81 -18.80 -3.69
C LEU A 228 3.30 -18.85 -3.54
N TYR A 229 2.66 -19.73 -4.31
CA TYR A 229 1.22 -19.97 -4.31
C TYR A 229 0.86 -20.95 -3.20
N GLY A 230 0.05 -20.54 -2.24
CA GLY A 230 -0.29 -21.42 -1.14
C GLY A 230 -1.59 -21.02 -0.46
N VAL A 231 -2.42 -22.03 -0.15
CA VAL A 231 -3.70 -21.81 0.53
C VAL A 231 -3.57 -20.96 1.80
N THR A 232 -4.67 -20.33 2.21
CA THR A 232 -4.69 -19.56 3.45
C THR A 232 -4.32 -20.45 4.63
N GLY A 233 -3.31 -20.04 5.42
CA GLY A 233 -2.79 -20.86 6.53
C GLY A 233 -1.76 -21.92 6.14
N SER A 234 -1.25 -21.93 4.91
CA SER A 234 -0.16 -22.82 4.48
C SER A 234 1.21 -22.52 5.09
N GLY A 235 1.35 -21.48 5.92
CA GLY A 235 2.59 -21.15 6.61
C GLY A 235 3.61 -20.38 5.79
N LYS A 236 3.22 -19.68 4.72
CA LYS A 236 4.10 -18.82 3.89
C LYS A 236 4.99 -17.91 4.73
N THR A 237 4.45 -17.32 5.81
CA THR A 237 5.19 -16.42 6.68
C THR A 237 6.41 -17.08 7.34
N GLU A 238 6.33 -18.37 7.72
CA GLU A 238 7.47 -19.07 8.29
C GLU A 238 8.58 -19.27 7.26
N ILE A 239 8.22 -19.55 6.00
CA ILE A 239 9.20 -19.62 4.90
C ILE A 239 9.90 -18.27 4.75
N TYR A 240 9.17 -17.15 4.78
CA TYR A 240 9.75 -15.80 4.70
C TYR A 240 10.74 -15.56 5.83
N LEU A 241 10.37 -15.88 7.08
CA LEU A 241 11.23 -15.69 8.24
C LEU A 241 12.53 -16.48 8.10
N GLN A 242 12.45 -17.74 7.66
CA GLN A 242 13.64 -18.58 7.48
C GLN A 242 14.51 -18.15 6.29
N LEU A 243 13.92 -17.63 5.20
CA LEU A 243 14.68 -17.05 4.09
C LEU A 243 15.42 -15.76 4.51
N ILE A 244 14.75 -14.90 5.27
CA ILE A 244 15.33 -13.67 5.83
C ILE A 244 16.53 -14.03 6.73
N GLU A 245 16.43 -15.07 7.57
CA GLU A 245 17.52 -15.57 8.39
C GLU A 245 18.74 -15.93 7.52
N LYS A 246 18.53 -16.64 6.40
CA LYS A 246 19.61 -17.00 5.46
C LYS A 246 20.26 -15.80 4.77
N VAL A 247 19.49 -14.77 4.50
CA VAL A 247 20.00 -13.51 3.94
C VAL A 247 20.84 -12.74 4.98
N LEU A 248 20.39 -12.71 6.25
CA LEU A 248 21.13 -12.12 7.36
C LEU A 248 22.45 -12.83 7.63
N GLU A 249 22.48 -14.19 7.58
CA GLU A 249 23.72 -14.99 7.70
C GLU A 249 24.76 -14.60 6.64
N LYS A 250 24.33 -14.14 5.47
CA LYS A 250 25.20 -13.60 4.40
C LYS A 250 25.56 -12.11 4.61
N GLY A 251 25.10 -11.48 5.68
CA GLY A 251 25.31 -10.06 5.95
C GLY A 251 24.49 -9.12 5.07
N LYS A 252 23.55 -9.64 4.25
CA LYS A 252 22.73 -8.85 3.31
C LYS A 252 21.43 -8.37 3.93
N THR A 253 20.77 -7.45 3.24
CA THR A 253 19.51 -6.82 3.65
C THR A 253 18.31 -7.51 3.00
N SER A 254 17.24 -7.68 3.76
CA SER A 254 15.96 -8.20 3.28
C SER A 254 14.91 -7.11 3.27
N ILE A 255 14.15 -6.99 2.18
CA ILE A 255 12.99 -6.10 2.08
C ILE A 255 11.73 -6.95 2.01
N MET A 256 10.82 -6.76 2.97
CA MET A 256 9.51 -7.39 2.96
C MET A 256 8.42 -6.34 2.80
N LEU A 257 7.69 -6.43 1.71
CA LEU A 257 6.52 -5.60 1.45
C LEU A 257 5.27 -6.33 1.91
N VAL A 258 4.44 -5.63 2.67
CA VAL A 258 3.11 -6.08 3.10
C VAL A 258 2.08 -5.02 2.75
N PRO A 259 0.81 -5.39 2.46
CA PRO A 259 -0.24 -4.39 2.30
C PRO A 259 -0.34 -3.50 3.53
N GLU A 260 -0.54 -2.19 3.36
CA GLU A 260 -0.53 -1.23 4.47
C GLU A 260 -1.51 -1.60 5.60
N ILE A 261 -2.67 -2.16 5.23
CA ILE A 261 -3.68 -2.65 6.19
C ILE A 261 -3.19 -3.91 6.94
N SER A 262 -2.33 -4.71 6.33
CA SER A 262 -1.76 -5.94 6.92
C SER A 262 -0.52 -5.68 7.77
N LEU A 263 0.03 -4.45 7.73
CA LEU A 263 1.14 -4.04 8.59
C LEU A 263 0.63 -3.74 10.01
N THR A 264 0.13 -4.79 10.65
CA THR A 264 -0.43 -4.73 12.00
C THR A 264 0.65 -4.91 13.05
N PRO A 265 0.42 -4.47 14.31
CA PRO A 265 1.31 -4.78 15.41
C PRO A 265 1.62 -6.27 15.52
N GLN A 266 0.64 -7.14 15.25
CA GLN A 266 0.80 -8.58 15.28
C GLN A 266 1.80 -9.09 14.23
N THR A 267 1.75 -8.55 13.01
CA THR A 267 2.73 -8.88 11.95
C THR A 267 4.12 -8.42 12.36
N ILE A 268 4.26 -7.18 12.81
CA ILE A 268 5.55 -6.62 13.25
C ILE A 268 6.10 -7.42 14.44
N ASN A 269 5.27 -7.78 15.41
CA ASN A 269 5.67 -8.53 16.60
C ASN A 269 6.26 -9.91 16.25
N ARG A 270 5.76 -10.59 15.21
CA ARG A 270 6.35 -11.86 14.74
C ARG A 270 7.82 -11.70 14.31
N PHE A 271 8.14 -10.59 13.64
CA PHE A 271 9.51 -10.31 13.22
C PHE A 271 10.40 -9.89 14.40
N ILE A 272 9.86 -9.06 15.31
CA ILE A 272 10.60 -8.66 16.52
C ILE A 272 10.90 -9.91 17.37
N SER A 273 9.93 -10.81 17.55
CA SER A 273 10.09 -12.06 18.31
C SER A 273 11.16 -12.98 17.73
N ARG A 274 11.35 -12.95 16.41
CA ARG A 274 12.35 -13.80 15.74
C ARG A 274 13.74 -13.16 15.66
N PHE A 275 13.83 -11.86 15.36
CA PHE A 275 15.09 -11.20 14.97
C PHE A 275 15.55 -10.10 15.91
N GLY A 276 14.73 -9.72 16.89
CA GLY A 276 14.99 -8.53 17.72
C GLY A 276 14.58 -7.22 17.02
N LYS A 277 14.33 -6.18 17.80
CA LYS A 277 13.92 -4.86 17.28
C LYS A 277 15.09 -4.06 16.68
N GLU A 278 16.29 -4.34 17.10
CA GLU A 278 17.53 -3.69 16.65
C GLU A 278 17.81 -3.93 15.17
N ASN A 279 17.54 -5.15 14.69
CA ASN A 279 17.75 -5.54 13.29
C ASN A 279 16.62 -5.11 12.34
N LEU A 280 15.53 -4.58 12.91
CA LEU A 280 14.30 -4.30 12.17
C LEU A 280 14.10 -2.80 11.95
N ALA A 281 13.74 -2.41 10.72
CA ALA A 281 13.22 -1.10 10.39
C ALA A 281 11.81 -1.23 9.79
N VAL A 282 10.90 -0.33 10.21
CA VAL A 282 9.51 -0.33 9.76
C VAL A 282 9.20 0.95 8.99
N LEU A 283 8.70 0.82 7.75
CA LEU A 283 8.41 1.96 6.88
C LEU A 283 6.95 1.96 6.38
N HIS A 284 6.12 2.88 6.90
CA HIS A 284 4.73 3.04 6.46
C HIS A 284 4.25 4.50 6.56
N SER A 285 3.09 4.80 5.97
CA SER A 285 2.54 6.16 5.88
C SER A 285 2.10 6.76 7.22
N LYS A 286 1.75 5.93 8.21
CA LYS A 286 1.29 6.35 9.54
C LYS A 286 2.42 6.85 10.46
N LEU A 287 3.69 6.59 10.10
CA LEU A 287 4.83 7.15 10.82
C LEU A 287 4.89 8.67 10.67
N SER A 288 5.20 9.37 11.74
CA SER A 288 5.54 10.78 11.69
C SER A 288 6.79 11.01 10.80
N ILE A 289 6.98 12.24 10.34
CA ILE A 289 8.15 12.57 9.50
C ILE A 289 9.47 12.30 10.27
N GLY A 290 9.46 12.55 11.60
CA GLY A 290 10.62 12.29 12.45
C GLY A 290 10.94 10.80 12.62
N GLU A 291 9.94 9.96 12.91
CA GLU A 291 10.09 8.50 12.98
C GLU A 291 10.60 7.94 11.65
N ARG A 292 10.03 8.41 10.53
CA ARG A 292 10.45 7.99 9.19
C ARG A 292 11.88 8.41 8.87
N TYR A 293 12.32 9.58 9.34
CA TYR A 293 13.68 10.06 9.21
C TYR A 293 14.66 9.18 10.00
N ASP A 294 14.31 8.82 11.22
CA ASP A 294 15.16 8.01 12.08
C ASP A 294 15.27 6.57 11.58
N GLU A 295 14.15 5.94 11.15
CA GLU A 295 14.15 4.62 10.50
C GLU A 295 14.97 4.61 9.19
N TRP A 296 14.86 5.68 8.39
CA TRP A 296 15.66 5.84 7.17
C TRP A 296 17.16 5.89 7.47
N ASN A 297 17.56 6.63 8.51
CA ASN A 297 18.96 6.70 8.93
C ASN A 297 19.46 5.36 9.47
N LYS A 298 18.64 4.65 10.26
CA LYS A 298 18.93 3.32 10.79
C LYS A 298 19.27 2.33 9.65
N ILE A 299 18.48 2.36 8.57
CA ILE A 299 18.74 1.54 7.38
C ILE A 299 20.03 2.00 6.68
N LYS A 300 20.17 3.32 6.42
CA LYS A 300 21.31 3.87 5.70
C LYS A 300 22.64 3.60 6.38
N GLN A 301 22.66 3.54 7.72
CA GLN A 301 23.83 3.22 8.53
C GLN A 301 24.11 1.71 8.61
N GLY A 302 23.22 0.86 8.08
CA GLY A 302 23.34 -0.59 8.15
C GLY A 302 22.97 -1.19 9.52
N ASN A 303 22.41 -0.40 10.43
CA ASN A 303 21.99 -0.83 11.77
C ASN A 303 20.73 -1.74 11.70
N ALA A 304 19.89 -1.60 10.67
CA ALA A 304 18.79 -2.49 10.42
C ALA A 304 18.95 -3.16 9.05
N LYS A 305 18.91 -4.48 9.04
CA LYS A 305 19.05 -5.32 7.83
C LYS A 305 17.73 -6.00 7.43
N ILE A 306 16.69 -5.86 8.22
CA ILE A 306 15.34 -6.32 7.87
C ILE A 306 14.45 -5.10 7.75
N ILE A 307 13.94 -4.87 6.56
CA ILE A 307 13.07 -3.75 6.25
C ILE A 307 11.67 -4.28 5.99
N ILE A 308 10.71 -3.90 6.84
CA ILE A 308 9.30 -4.26 6.63
C ILE A 308 8.52 -2.98 6.36
N GLY A 309 7.65 -3.02 5.38
CA GLY A 309 6.83 -1.86 5.13
C GLY A 309 5.80 -2.01 4.04
N ALA A 310 5.07 -0.92 3.83
CA ALA A 310 4.16 -0.79 2.72
C ALA A 310 4.94 -0.57 1.41
N ARG A 311 4.22 -0.44 0.30
CA ARG A 311 4.78 -0.22 -1.05
C ARG A 311 6.02 0.67 -1.13
N SER A 312 6.06 1.77 -0.36
CA SER A 312 7.18 2.73 -0.42
C SER A 312 8.49 2.21 0.19
N ALA A 313 8.45 1.15 1.00
CA ALA A 313 9.64 0.54 1.57
C ALA A 313 10.59 -0.07 0.50
N ILE A 314 10.10 -0.28 -0.72
CA ILE A 314 10.92 -0.71 -1.87
C ILE A 314 12.06 0.28 -2.19
N PHE A 315 11.94 1.54 -1.78
CA PHE A 315 12.94 2.59 -1.98
C PHE A 315 13.82 2.82 -0.75
N ALA A 316 13.87 1.89 0.18
CA ALA A 316 14.73 1.98 1.35
C ALA A 316 16.21 2.20 0.95
N PRO A 317 16.97 3.01 1.69
CA PRO A 317 18.34 3.39 1.35
C PRO A 317 19.34 2.29 1.68
N THR A 318 19.27 1.18 0.95
CA THR A 318 20.19 0.05 1.08
C THR A 318 20.68 -0.39 -0.30
N ASP A 319 21.98 -0.70 -0.41
CA ASP A 319 22.61 -1.15 -1.66
C ASP A 319 22.86 -2.66 -1.68
N ASP A 320 22.77 -3.32 -0.52
CA ASP A 320 23.12 -4.74 -0.35
C ASP A 320 21.89 -5.61 -0.07
N ILE A 321 20.99 -5.64 -1.05
CA ILE A 321 19.77 -6.43 -0.97
C ILE A 321 20.07 -7.89 -1.31
N GLY A 322 19.59 -8.83 -0.47
CA GLY A 322 19.71 -10.28 -0.71
C GLY A 322 18.39 -10.92 -1.13
N ILE A 323 17.25 -10.32 -0.79
CA ILE A 323 15.91 -10.79 -1.16
C ILE A 323 14.88 -9.67 -1.08
N ILE A 324 13.90 -9.69 -1.97
CA ILE A 324 12.66 -8.92 -1.82
C ILE A 324 11.48 -9.89 -1.74
N ILE A 325 10.67 -9.76 -0.70
CA ILE A 325 9.46 -10.56 -0.49
C ILE A 325 8.26 -9.62 -0.58
N ILE A 326 7.25 -10.01 -1.36
CA ILE A 326 5.98 -9.27 -1.49
C ILE A 326 4.86 -10.21 -1.07
N ASP A 327 4.34 -10.02 0.14
CA ASP A 327 3.23 -10.81 0.65
C ASP A 327 1.90 -10.28 0.14
N GLU A 328 0.90 -11.18 -0.06
CA GLU A 328 -0.39 -10.84 -0.69
C GLU A 328 -0.19 -10.02 -1.99
N GLU A 329 0.64 -10.55 -2.91
CA GLU A 329 1.14 -9.83 -4.10
C GLU A 329 0.02 -9.32 -5.03
N HIS A 330 -1.17 -9.91 -4.94
CA HIS A 330 -2.37 -9.50 -5.65
C HIS A 330 -2.98 -8.20 -5.13
N ASP A 331 -2.51 -7.69 -3.97
CA ASP A 331 -3.09 -6.51 -3.37
C ASP A 331 -2.88 -5.26 -4.22
N SER A 332 -3.96 -4.54 -4.47
CA SER A 332 -3.95 -3.32 -5.28
C SER A 332 -3.09 -2.19 -4.70
N SER A 333 -2.77 -2.21 -3.40
CA SER A 333 -1.95 -1.18 -2.75
C SER A 333 -0.50 -1.16 -3.24
N TYR A 334 -0.02 -2.21 -3.90
CA TYR A 334 1.32 -2.25 -4.49
C TYR A 334 1.49 -1.41 -5.76
N LYS A 335 0.40 -0.93 -6.35
CA LYS A 335 0.40 0.08 -7.40
C LYS A 335 0.05 1.45 -6.81
N SER A 336 0.83 2.49 -7.14
CA SER A 336 0.56 3.85 -6.68
C SER A 336 -0.60 4.50 -7.43
N GLU A 337 -1.53 5.11 -6.70
CA GLU A 337 -2.61 5.91 -7.28
C GLU A 337 -2.21 7.38 -7.52
N SER A 338 -1.16 7.85 -6.86
CA SER A 338 -0.57 9.18 -7.05
C SER A 338 0.71 9.12 -7.87
N SER A 339 1.09 10.25 -8.49
CA SER A 339 2.34 10.34 -9.24
C SER A 339 3.57 10.26 -8.32
N PRO A 340 4.55 9.46 -8.71
CA PRO A 340 4.63 8.48 -9.77
C PRO A 340 3.71 7.27 -9.55
N ARG A 341 2.95 6.86 -10.58
CA ARG A 341 2.03 5.70 -10.51
C ARG A 341 2.76 4.38 -10.74
N TYR A 342 3.76 4.11 -9.91
CA TYR A 342 4.61 2.92 -10.05
C TYR A 342 3.98 1.65 -9.46
N SER A 343 4.43 0.50 -9.94
CA SER A 343 4.16 -0.82 -9.37
C SER A 343 5.37 -1.28 -8.55
N ALA A 344 5.18 -1.59 -7.27
CA ALA A 344 6.25 -2.12 -6.43
C ALA A 344 6.77 -3.47 -6.95
N LYS A 345 5.91 -4.30 -7.55
CA LYS A 345 6.30 -5.57 -8.18
C LYS A 345 7.29 -5.33 -9.33
N GLU A 346 6.99 -4.38 -10.23
CA GLU A 346 7.91 -4.04 -11.33
C GLU A 346 9.23 -3.45 -10.84
N ILE A 347 9.18 -2.59 -9.79
CA ILE A 347 10.41 -2.05 -9.19
C ILE A 347 11.24 -3.17 -8.55
N ALA A 348 10.62 -4.10 -7.82
CA ALA A 348 11.31 -5.24 -7.22
C ALA A 348 12.04 -6.09 -8.27
N SER A 349 11.35 -6.42 -9.38
CA SER A 349 11.95 -7.16 -10.50
C SER A 349 13.17 -6.46 -11.09
N ILE A 350 13.10 -5.12 -11.25
CA ILE A 350 14.21 -4.34 -11.79
C ILE A 350 15.38 -4.27 -10.82
N LEU A 351 15.13 -4.02 -9.54
CA LEU A 351 16.17 -4.00 -8.51
C LEU A 351 16.86 -5.35 -8.44
N ALA A 352 16.08 -6.44 -8.47
CA ALA A 352 16.59 -7.80 -8.39
C ALA A 352 17.44 -8.19 -9.61
N LYS A 353 17.00 -7.80 -10.82
CA LYS A 353 17.79 -8.01 -12.06
C LYS A 353 19.13 -7.29 -12.07
N HIS A 354 19.21 -6.14 -11.43
CA HIS A 354 20.45 -5.37 -11.35
C HIS A 354 21.33 -5.75 -10.15
N GLY A 355 20.76 -6.40 -9.15
CA GLY A 355 21.47 -6.78 -7.92
C GLY A 355 21.70 -8.27 -7.77
N ASP A 356 21.29 -9.11 -8.73
CA ASP A 356 21.43 -10.56 -8.76
C ASP A 356 20.90 -11.23 -7.47
N PHE A 357 19.62 -11.01 -7.15
CA PHE A 357 18.95 -11.61 -6.00
C PHE A 357 17.50 -12.02 -6.32
N PRO A 358 16.90 -12.97 -5.55
CA PRO A 358 15.53 -13.43 -5.81
C PRO A 358 14.46 -12.43 -5.36
N VAL A 359 13.30 -12.51 -6.04
CA VAL A 359 12.03 -11.90 -5.63
C VAL A 359 11.03 -13.01 -5.34
N VAL A 360 10.35 -12.93 -4.19
CA VAL A 360 9.30 -13.87 -3.80
C VAL A 360 7.97 -13.15 -3.75
N LEU A 361 7.04 -13.57 -4.60
CA LEU A 361 5.66 -13.09 -4.67
C LEU A 361 4.76 -14.10 -3.97
N GLY A 362 4.22 -13.77 -2.79
CA GLY A 362 3.40 -14.70 -2.02
C GLY A 362 1.92 -14.37 -2.12
N SER A 363 1.09 -15.37 -2.39
CA SER A 363 -0.37 -15.20 -2.41
C SER A 363 -1.11 -16.54 -2.23
N ALA A 364 -2.34 -16.46 -1.68
CA ALA A 364 -3.30 -17.55 -1.74
C ALA A 364 -4.22 -17.44 -2.98
N THR A 365 -4.34 -16.25 -3.52
CA THR A 365 -5.17 -15.93 -4.70
C THR A 365 -4.37 -14.99 -5.60
N PRO A 366 -3.37 -15.50 -6.33
CA PRO A 366 -2.47 -14.68 -7.14
C PRO A 366 -3.20 -13.74 -8.11
N ASP A 367 -2.55 -12.65 -8.48
CA ASP A 367 -2.97 -11.82 -9.62
C ASP A 367 -2.93 -12.66 -10.91
N ILE A 368 -3.96 -12.59 -11.73
CA ILE A 368 -4.07 -13.36 -12.98
C ILE A 368 -2.85 -13.19 -13.89
N THR A 369 -2.27 -11.97 -13.92
CA THR A 369 -1.08 -11.69 -14.72
C THR A 369 0.15 -12.39 -14.15
N THR A 370 0.32 -12.40 -12.82
CA THR A 370 1.42 -13.08 -12.14
C THR A 370 1.33 -14.60 -12.33
N TYR A 371 0.13 -15.15 -12.13
CA TYR A 371 -0.10 -16.58 -12.31
C TYR A 371 0.10 -17.03 -13.76
N TYR A 372 -0.37 -16.22 -14.74
CA TYR A 372 -0.12 -16.49 -16.16
C TYR A 372 1.37 -16.53 -16.51
N LYS A 373 2.19 -15.63 -15.94
CA LYS A 373 3.65 -15.67 -16.09
C LYS A 373 4.25 -16.96 -15.52
N ALA A 374 3.75 -17.42 -14.37
CA ALA A 374 4.20 -18.67 -13.77
C ALA A 374 3.82 -19.88 -14.65
N GLN A 375 2.61 -19.93 -15.21
CA GLN A 375 2.20 -20.95 -16.17
C GLN A 375 3.03 -20.95 -17.46
N LYS A 376 3.59 -19.79 -17.83
CA LYS A 376 4.50 -19.65 -18.98
C LYS A 376 5.97 -19.91 -18.65
N ASN A 377 6.28 -20.28 -17.41
CA ASN A 377 7.64 -20.43 -16.90
C ASN A 377 8.51 -19.16 -17.01
N GLU A 378 7.87 -17.97 -17.07
CA GLU A 378 8.57 -16.70 -16.98
C GLU A 378 9.01 -16.40 -15.55
N ILE A 379 8.30 -16.95 -14.58
CA ILE A 379 8.62 -16.96 -13.14
C ILE A 379 8.42 -18.38 -12.61
N THR A 380 9.16 -18.76 -11.57
CA THR A 380 9.10 -20.11 -10.99
C THR A 380 7.92 -20.23 -10.02
N MET A 381 7.01 -21.18 -10.25
CA MET A 381 5.90 -21.47 -9.34
C MET A 381 6.32 -22.46 -8.26
N LEU A 382 5.95 -22.16 -7.00
CA LEU A 382 6.12 -23.02 -5.82
C LEU A 382 4.77 -23.11 -5.14
N GLU A 383 4.27 -24.34 -4.99
CA GLU A 383 2.91 -24.59 -4.49
C GLU A 383 2.93 -25.13 -3.07
N LEU A 384 2.01 -24.64 -2.24
CA LEU A 384 1.73 -25.09 -0.87
C LEU A 384 0.25 -25.45 -0.78
N THR A 385 -0.08 -26.71 -1.04
CA THR A 385 -1.47 -27.17 -1.19
C THR A 385 -2.17 -27.43 0.14
N LYS A 386 -1.39 -27.63 1.22
CA LYS A 386 -1.89 -28.01 2.56
C LYS A 386 -1.76 -26.88 3.57
N ARG A 387 -2.68 -26.83 4.54
CA ARG A 387 -2.55 -25.95 5.71
C ARG A 387 -1.50 -26.51 6.68
N ALA A 388 -0.70 -25.62 7.25
CA ALA A 388 0.41 -26.01 8.15
C ALA A 388 -0.06 -26.74 9.43
N ASN A 389 -1.28 -26.48 9.90
CA ASN A 389 -1.86 -27.07 11.12
C ASN A 389 -2.90 -28.18 10.84
N ASN A 390 -2.96 -28.69 9.61
CA ASN A 390 -3.93 -29.70 9.17
C ASN A 390 -5.41 -29.36 9.47
N SER A 391 -5.76 -28.09 9.71
CA SER A 391 -7.14 -27.68 9.91
C SER A 391 -7.93 -27.75 8.60
N THR A 392 -9.21 -28.13 8.70
CA THR A 392 -10.12 -28.17 7.56
C THR A 392 -10.45 -26.77 7.04
N LEU A 393 -10.80 -26.66 5.76
CA LEU A 393 -11.34 -25.43 5.20
C LEU A 393 -12.72 -25.15 5.80
N PRO A 394 -13.13 -23.87 5.96
CA PRO A 394 -14.47 -23.53 6.41
C PRO A 394 -15.52 -24.02 5.43
N GLN A 395 -16.69 -24.36 5.92
CA GLN A 395 -17.83 -24.65 5.09
C GLN A 395 -18.39 -23.34 4.51
N VAL A 396 -18.53 -23.27 3.19
CA VAL A 396 -19.06 -22.09 2.52
C VAL A 396 -20.40 -22.43 1.89
N GLN A 397 -21.44 -21.72 2.28
CA GLN A 397 -22.79 -21.83 1.74
C GLN A 397 -23.13 -20.60 0.90
N ILE A 398 -23.62 -20.79 -0.31
CA ILE A 398 -24.19 -19.73 -1.14
C ILE A 398 -25.70 -19.70 -0.91
N VAL A 399 -26.25 -18.50 -0.69
CA VAL A 399 -27.69 -18.26 -0.55
C VAL A 399 -28.17 -17.38 -1.69
N ASP A 400 -29.17 -17.87 -2.42
CA ASP A 400 -29.82 -17.12 -3.50
C ASP A 400 -30.84 -16.13 -2.94
N LEU A 401 -30.50 -14.84 -2.96
CA LEU A 401 -31.39 -13.78 -2.51
C LEU A 401 -32.67 -13.62 -3.39
N LYS A 402 -32.71 -14.20 -4.59
CA LYS A 402 -33.92 -14.23 -5.42
C LYS A 402 -34.93 -15.19 -4.83
N GLN A 403 -34.46 -16.35 -4.38
CA GLN A 403 -35.30 -17.36 -3.72
C GLN A 403 -35.81 -16.83 -2.38
N GLU A 404 -34.98 -16.28 -1.55
CA GLU A 404 -35.36 -15.61 -0.28
C GLU A 404 -36.46 -14.55 -0.50
N LEU A 405 -36.33 -13.74 -1.57
CA LEU A 405 -37.30 -12.71 -1.90
C LEU A 405 -38.63 -13.33 -2.39
N ALA A 406 -38.61 -14.46 -3.13
CA ALA A 406 -39.78 -15.19 -3.59
C ALA A 406 -40.54 -15.84 -2.44
N GLU A 407 -39.81 -16.32 -1.42
CA GLU A 407 -40.34 -16.87 -0.16
C GLU A 407 -40.83 -15.81 0.82
N GLY A 408 -40.69 -14.50 0.46
CA GLY A 408 -41.23 -13.37 1.22
C GLY A 408 -40.20 -12.70 2.15
N ASN A 409 -38.95 -13.18 2.24
CA ASN A 409 -37.91 -12.54 3.01
C ASN A 409 -37.41 -11.27 2.29
N ARG A 410 -37.69 -10.09 2.87
CA ARG A 410 -37.26 -8.77 2.37
C ARG A 410 -36.14 -8.17 3.20
N SER A 411 -35.65 -8.89 4.19
CA SER A 411 -34.53 -8.50 5.05
C SER A 411 -33.24 -8.40 4.27
N ILE A 412 -32.24 -7.69 4.83
CA ILE A 412 -30.86 -7.73 4.36
C ILE A 412 -30.15 -9.04 4.73
N LEU A 413 -30.66 -9.75 5.74
CA LEU A 413 -30.18 -11.05 6.18
C LEU A 413 -31.08 -12.14 5.59
N SER A 414 -30.45 -13.12 4.96
CA SER A 414 -31.14 -14.34 4.57
C SER A 414 -31.55 -15.15 5.80
N THR A 415 -32.51 -16.03 5.64
CA THR A 415 -32.97 -16.92 6.72
C THR A 415 -31.81 -17.72 7.30
N ALA A 416 -30.99 -18.33 6.45
CA ALA A 416 -29.83 -19.11 6.87
C ALA A 416 -28.79 -18.27 7.64
N LEU A 417 -28.52 -17.03 7.20
CA LEU A 417 -27.57 -16.15 7.91
C LEU A 417 -28.12 -15.70 9.25
N TYR A 418 -29.39 -15.39 9.32
CA TYR A 418 -30.06 -15.02 10.55
C TYR A 418 -29.99 -16.16 11.60
N GLU A 419 -30.36 -17.39 11.21
CA GLU A 419 -30.33 -18.57 12.08
C GLU A 419 -28.92 -18.87 12.63
N GLU A 420 -27.90 -18.79 11.78
CA GLU A 420 -26.51 -19.01 12.23
C GLU A 420 -26.00 -17.86 13.14
N ILE A 421 -26.44 -16.60 12.95
CA ILE A 421 -26.14 -15.51 13.90
C ILE A 421 -26.80 -15.78 15.25
N GLU A 422 -28.08 -16.16 15.28
CA GLU A 422 -28.80 -16.50 16.51
C GLU A 422 -28.12 -17.66 17.29
N LYS A 423 -27.64 -18.66 16.55
CA LYS A 423 -26.88 -19.78 17.12
C LYS A 423 -25.57 -19.31 17.72
N ASN A 424 -24.80 -18.46 16.99
CA ASN A 424 -23.54 -17.89 17.49
C ASN A 424 -23.75 -17.07 18.77
N LEU A 425 -24.83 -16.28 18.85
CA LEU A 425 -25.18 -15.52 20.06
C LEU A 425 -25.42 -16.44 21.27
N LYS A 426 -26.18 -17.54 21.06
CA LYS A 426 -26.43 -18.55 22.12
C LYS A 426 -25.12 -19.21 22.56
N ASP A 427 -24.24 -19.52 21.63
CA ASP A 427 -22.94 -20.18 21.87
C ASP A 427 -21.86 -19.20 22.33
N LYS A 428 -22.18 -17.91 22.49
CA LYS A 428 -21.23 -16.81 22.82
C LYS A 428 -20.04 -16.78 21.85
N LYS A 429 -20.31 -16.97 20.57
CA LYS A 429 -19.35 -16.88 19.46
C LYS A 429 -19.52 -15.59 18.69
N GLN A 430 -18.45 -15.18 18.04
CA GLN A 430 -18.41 -13.93 17.30
C GLN A 430 -18.73 -14.12 15.81
N THR A 431 -19.36 -13.11 15.24
CA THR A 431 -19.74 -13.06 13.81
C THR A 431 -19.09 -11.87 13.12
N ILE A 432 -18.63 -12.06 11.90
CA ILE A 432 -18.21 -10.97 11.02
C ILE A 432 -19.24 -10.82 9.89
N LEU A 433 -19.80 -9.61 9.73
CA LEU A 433 -20.64 -9.26 8.58
C LEU A 433 -19.82 -8.38 7.62
N PHE A 434 -19.57 -8.95 6.46
CA PHE A 434 -18.73 -8.33 5.44
C PHE A 434 -19.59 -7.70 4.33
N LEU A 435 -19.31 -6.42 4.03
CA LEU A 435 -19.83 -5.72 2.88
C LEU A 435 -18.69 -5.24 1.97
N ASN A 436 -18.65 -5.69 0.74
CA ASN A 436 -17.69 -5.18 -0.22
C ASN A 436 -18.17 -3.85 -0.82
N ARG A 437 -17.87 -2.72 -0.14
CA ARG A 437 -18.18 -1.39 -0.63
C ARG A 437 -16.91 -0.70 -1.14
N ARG A 438 -16.64 -0.78 -2.44
CA ARG A 438 -15.72 0.14 -3.13
C ARG A 438 -16.44 0.73 -4.33
N GLY A 439 -16.57 2.07 -4.35
CA GLY A 439 -17.04 2.87 -5.48
C GLY A 439 -18.46 3.41 -5.35
N PHE A 440 -18.64 4.60 -5.93
CA PHE A 440 -19.92 5.31 -6.04
C PHE A 440 -20.75 4.88 -7.27
N SER A 441 -20.30 3.85 -7.99
CA SER A 441 -20.98 3.40 -9.22
C SER A 441 -22.30 2.76 -8.88
N THR A 442 -23.39 3.43 -9.21
CA THR A 442 -24.72 2.88 -9.11
C THR A 442 -24.98 2.03 -10.36
N PHE A 443 -25.12 0.74 -10.22
CA PHE A 443 -25.56 -0.14 -11.31
C PHE A 443 -27.03 -0.49 -11.15
N ILE A 444 -27.63 -0.95 -12.24
CA ILE A 444 -29.02 -1.39 -12.25
C ILE A 444 -29.04 -2.90 -12.28
N MET A 445 -29.81 -3.49 -11.36
CA MET A 445 -29.99 -4.93 -11.26
C MET A 445 -31.47 -5.30 -11.14
N CYS A 446 -31.87 -6.38 -11.80
CA CYS A 446 -33.16 -7.00 -11.59
C CYS A 446 -33.09 -7.86 -10.33
N ARG A 447 -33.94 -7.56 -9.34
CA ARG A 447 -34.00 -8.33 -8.09
C ARG A 447 -34.66 -9.71 -8.25
N GLU A 448 -35.33 -9.95 -9.37
CA GLU A 448 -36.05 -11.21 -9.62
C GLU A 448 -35.17 -12.26 -10.30
N CYS A 449 -34.31 -11.87 -11.28
CA CYS A 449 -33.44 -12.79 -12.00
C CYS A 449 -31.94 -12.50 -11.89
N GLY A 450 -31.55 -11.42 -11.20
CA GLY A 450 -30.14 -11.04 -11.06
C GLY A 450 -29.56 -10.34 -12.29
N TYR A 451 -30.30 -10.13 -13.37
CA TYR A 451 -29.82 -9.47 -14.58
C TYR A 451 -29.19 -8.11 -14.27
N THR A 452 -28.01 -7.85 -14.83
CA THR A 452 -27.31 -6.58 -14.77
C THR A 452 -27.01 -6.07 -16.17
N ALA A 453 -27.23 -4.79 -16.44
CA ALA A 453 -26.96 -4.20 -17.75
C ALA A 453 -25.45 -4.18 -18.04
N LYS A 454 -25.01 -4.95 -19.05
CA LYS A 454 -23.62 -5.01 -19.50
C LYS A 454 -23.43 -4.35 -20.86
N CYS A 455 -22.26 -3.75 -21.08
CA CYS A 455 -21.89 -3.18 -22.38
C CYS A 455 -21.64 -4.27 -23.41
N LYS A 456 -22.29 -4.19 -24.58
CA LYS A 456 -22.15 -5.16 -25.68
C LYS A 456 -20.71 -5.25 -26.22
N ASN A 457 -19.94 -4.15 -26.16
CA ASN A 457 -18.60 -4.09 -26.73
C ASN A 457 -17.51 -4.50 -25.72
N CYS A 458 -17.74 -4.27 -24.43
CA CYS A 458 -16.70 -4.39 -23.40
C CYS A 458 -17.00 -5.47 -22.36
N ASN A 459 -18.23 -5.99 -22.34
CA ASN A 459 -18.74 -7.00 -21.40
C ASN A 459 -18.58 -6.64 -19.90
N ILE A 460 -18.53 -5.34 -19.60
CA ILE A 460 -18.50 -4.80 -18.23
C ILE A 460 -19.85 -4.20 -17.87
N SER A 461 -20.17 -4.10 -16.58
CA SER A 461 -21.40 -3.48 -16.10
C SER A 461 -21.47 -2.02 -16.51
N MET A 462 -22.66 -1.55 -16.93
CA MET A 462 -22.88 -0.16 -17.30
C MET A 462 -23.25 0.67 -16.07
N THR A 463 -22.70 1.87 -15.96
CA THR A 463 -22.96 2.79 -14.86
C THR A 463 -24.17 3.66 -15.15
N TYR A 464 -25.05 3.82 -14.16
CA TYR A 464 -26.22 4.70 -14.27
C TYR A 464 -25.85 6.15 -13.96
N HIS A 465 -26.15 7.03 -14.91
CA HIS A 465 -26.02 8.49 -14.80
C HIS A 465 -27.37 9.13 -14.48
N ARG A 466 -27.55 9.51 -13.22
CA ARG A 466 -28.82 10.03 -12.70
C ARG A 466 -29.29 11.30 -13.43
N PHE A 467 -28.38 12.23 -13.71
CA PHE A 467 -28.72 13.51 -14.33
C PHE A 467 -29.17 13.37 -15.79
N GLU A 468 -28.59 12.43 -16.53
CA GLU A 468 -28.91 12.20 -17.93
C GLU A 468 -29.93 11.07 -18.12
N ASN A 469 -30.28 10.38 -17.05
CA ASN A 469 -31.16 9.21 -17.04
C ASN A 469 -30.76 8.16 -18.10
N LYS A 470 -29.46 7.84 -18.16
CA LYS A 470 -28.86 6.88 -19.11
C LYS A 470 -27.91 5.92 -18.42
N LEU A 471 -27.71 4.76 -19.05
CA LEU A 471 -26.64 3.83 -18.75
C LEU A 471 -25.47 4.10 -19.69
N LYS A 472 -24.25 4.23 -19.16
CA LYS A 472 -23.05 4.49 -19.94
C LYS A 472 -21.95 3.46 -19.67
N CYS A 473 -21.29 3.06 -20.72
CA CYS A 473 -20.04 2.31 -20.63
C CYS A 473 -18.87 3.27 -20.62
N HIS A 474 -18.11 3.31 -19.54
CA HIS A 474 -16.96 4.20 -19.41
C HIS A 474 -15.68 3.70 -20.10
N TYR A 475 -15.72 2.57 -20.79
CA TYR A 475 -14.59 2.10 -21.62
C TYR A 475 -14.73 2.60 -23.07
N CYS A 476 -15.86 2.38 -23.69
CA CYS A 476 -16.07 2.71 -25.10
C CYS A 476 -17.04 3.88 -25.34
N GLY A 477 -17.62 4.45 -24.27
CA GLY A 477 -18.60 5.54 -24.39
C GLY A 477 -19.99 5.11 -24.89
N CYS A 478 -20.26 3.83 -25.04
CA CYS A 478 -21.57 3.33 -25.47
C CYS A 478 -22.65 3.74 -24.46
N GLU A 479 -23.77 4.29 -24.94
CA GLU A 479 -24.92 4.71 -24.14
C GLU A 479 -26.11 3.80 -24.40
N GLN A 480 -26.93 3.59 -23.36
CA GLN A 480 -28.20 2.85 -23.42
C GLN A 480 -29.25 3.57 -22.56
N LYS A 481 -30.51 3.49 -22.96
CA LYS A 481 -31.63 3.96 -22.12
C LYS A 481 -31.72 3.13 -20.85
N VAL A 482 -32.17 3.77 -19.77
CA VAL A 482 -32.44 3.07 -18.51
C VAL A 482 -33.54 2.01 -18.74
N LEU A 483 -33.28 0.82 -18.22
CA LEU A 483 -34.21 -0.28 -18.29
C LEU A 483 -35.28 -0.09 -17.22
N THR A 484 -36.55 -0.01 -17.63
CA THR A 484 -37.71 0.01 -16.72
C THR A 484 -38.27 -1.39 -16.50
N THR A 485 -37.98 -2.29 -17.47
CA THR A 485 -38.38 -3.71 -17.46
C THR A 485 -37.18 -4.55 -17.75
N CYS A 486 -37.06 -5.69 -17.08
CA CYS A 486 -35.94 -6.61 -17.29
C CYS A 486 -36.03 -7.23 -18.69
N PRO A 487 -34.96 -7.20 -19.50
CA PRO A 487 -34.97 -7.80 -20.82
C PRO A 487 -35.05 -9.35 -20.77
N GLU A 488 -34.58 -9.98 -19.68
CA GLU A 488 -34.59 -11.44 -19.51
C GLU A 488 -35.92 -11.95 -18.94
N CYS A 489 -36.30 -11.54 -17.73
CA CYS A 489 -37.50 -12.09 -17.06
C CYS A 489 -38.73 -11.19 -17.16
N LYS A 490 -38.68 -10.07 -17.90
CA LYS A 490 -39.77 -9.11 -18.10
C LYS A 490 -40.32 -8.45 -16.82
N SER A 491 -39.65 -8.64 -15.70
CA SER A 491 -40.06 -8.07 -14.41
C SER A 491 -39.82 -6.55 -14.33
N ASN A 492 -40.67 -5.86 -13.59
CA ASN A 492 -40.55 -4.43 -13.27
C ASN A 492 -39.69 -4.23 -12.01
N LYS A 493 -39.10 -5.26 -11.41
CA LYS A 493 -38.30 -5.17 -10.18
C LYS A 493 -36.85 -4.79 -10.45
N ILE A 494 -36.57 -4.03 -11.51
CA ILE A 494 -35.27 -3.42 -11.77
C ILE A 494 -35.11 -2.25 -10.82
N ARG A 495 -33.99 -2.23 -10.06
CA ARG A 495 -33.68 -1.19 -9.06
C ARG A 495 -32.21 -0.85 -9.07
N TYR A 496 -31.90 0.33 -8.54
CA TYR A 496 -30.54 0.73 -8.21
C TYR A 496 -30.05 -0.04 -6.99
N PHE A 497 -28.82 -0.52 -7.06
CA PHE A 497 -28.21 -1.30 -5.99
C PHE A 497 -27.12 -0.49 -5.29
N GLY A 498 -27.16 -0.43 -3.95
CA GLY A 498 -26.16 0.21 -3.11
C GLY A 498 -26.63 0.36 -1.65
N THR A 499 -25.95 -0.32 -0.73
CA THR A 499 -26.21 -0.24 0.73
C THR A 499 -24.90 0.11 1.44
N GLY A 500 -24.95 0.96 2.48
CA GLY A 500 -23.79 1.32 3.31
C GLY A 500 -23.72 0.50 4.58
N THR A 501 -22.54 0.41 5.18
CA THR A 501 -22.30 -0.26 6.48
C THR A 501 -23.16 0.27 7.60
N GLN A 502 -23.40 1.59 7.65
CA GLN A 502 -24.28 2.21 8.64
C GLN A 502 -25.72 1.67 8.53
N LYS A 503 -26.24 1.56 7.32
CA LYS A 503 -27.60 1.03 7.13
C LYS A 503 -27.69 -0.44 7.50
N ILE A 504 -26.62 -1.21 7.27
CA ILE A 504 -26.56 -2.62 7.69
C ILE A 504 -26.58 -2.70 9.23
N GLU A 505 -25.80 -1.87 9.91
CA GLU A 505 -25.78 -1.80 11.38
C GLU A 505 -27.17 -1.47 11.95
N GLU A 506 -27.81 -0.44 11.40
CA GLU A 506 -29.18 -0.05 11.80
C GLU A 506 -30.20 -1.19 11.60
N GLU A 507 -30.11 -1.90 10.47
CA GLU A 507 -31.02 -3.03 10.18
C GLU A 507 -30.72 -4.27 11.03
N VAL A 508 -29.44 -4.60 11.25
CA VAL A 508 -29.04 -5.70 12.13
C VAL A 508 -29.53 -5.45 13.57
N ASN A 509 -29.37 -4.24 14.07
CA ASN A 509 -29.83 -3.87 15.42
C ASN A 509 -31.37 -3.92 15.57
N LYS A 510 -32.12 -3.72 14.49
CA LYS A 510 -33.58 -3.88 14.49
C LYS A 510 -34.00 -5.34 14.47
N ILE A 511 -33.29 -6.18 13.70
CA ILE A 511 -33.62 -7.59 13.49
C ILE A 511 -33.16 -8.43 14.68
N ILE A 512 -32.01 -8.07 15.26
CA ILE A 512 -31.35 -8.79 16.38
C ILE A 512 -31.03 -7.80 17.50
N PRO A 513 -32.03 -7.29 18.25
CA PRO A 513 -31.83 -6.21 19.22
C PRO A 513 -30.95 -6.59 20.42
N ASN A 514 -30.77 -7.89 20.68
CA ASN A 514 -29.96 -8.41 21.76
C ASN A 514 -28.47 -8.55 21.44
N ALA A 515 -28.07 -8.32 20.17
CA ALA A 515 -26.68 -8.43 19.74
C ALA A 515 -25.93 -7.09 19.93
N THR A 516 -24.72 -7.17 20.44
CA THR A 516 -23.81 -6.02 20.47
C THR A 516 -23.07 -5.91 19.13
N THR A 517 -23.14 -4.74 18.51
CA THR A 517 -22.50 -4.52 17.20
C THR A 517 -21.39 -3.49 17.27
N ILE A 518 -20.34 -3.66 16.47
CA ILE A 518 -19.32 -2.65 16.23
C ILE A 518 -19.06 -2.51 14.72
N ARG A 519 -18.89 -1.26 14.26
CA ARG A 519 -18.66 -0.98 12.84
C ARG A 519 -17.24 -0.53 12.57
N MET A 520 -16.69 -1.03 11.47
CA MET A 520 -15.35 -0.72 10.99
C MET A 520 -15.35 -0.38 9.50
N ASP A 521 -15.30 0.90 9.19
CA ASP A 521 -15.20 1.43 7.83
C ASP A 521 -14.32 2.69 7.79
N VAL A 522 -14.18 3.30 6.60
CA VAL A 522 -13.34 4.49 6.40
C VAL A 522 -13.80 5.67 7.27
N ASP A 523 -15.10 5.80 7.53
CA ASP A 523 -15.67 6.90 8.29
C ASP A 523 -15.37 6.74 9.80
N THR A 524 -15.37 5.50 10.31
CA THR A 524 -15.10 5.19 11.72
C THR A 524 -13.61 5.17 12.06
N VAL A 525 -12.73 5.01 11.05
CA VAL A 525 -11.27 4.83 11.22
C VAL A 525 -10.49 6.12 10.84
N SER A 526 -11.05 7.29 11.07
CA SER A 526 -10.44 8.57 10.67
C SER A 526 -9.31 9.06 11.60
N LYS A 527 -9.25 8.60 12.86
CA LYS A 527 -8.23 9.01 13.85
C LYS A 527 -7.05 8.03 13.88
N LYS A 528 -5.86 8.53 14.26
CA LYS A 528 -4.67 7.69 14.50
C LYS A 528 -5.02 6.64 15.56
N ASN A 529 -4.74 5.37 15.29
CA ASN A 529 -5.00 4.18 16.12
C ASN A 529 -6.47 3.72 16.27
N SER A 530 -7.47 4.44 15.75
CA SER A 530 -8.88 4.01 15.86
C SER A 530 -9.15 2.63 15.23
N HIS A 531 -8.36 2.24 14.22
CA HIS A 531 -8.42 0.91 13.62
C HIS A 531 -8.03 -0.20 14.63
N GLU A 532 -6.95 0.00 15.37
CA GLU A 532 -6.44 -0.95 16.37
C GLU A 532 -7.39 -1.01 17.57
N GLU A 533 -7.88 0.14 18.03
CA GLU A 533 -8.83 0.23 19.14
C GLU A 533 -10.13 -0.54 18.85
N ILE A 534 -10.70 -0.42 17.65
CA ILE A 534 -11.92 -1.16 17.26
C ILE A 534 -11.66 -2.67 17.27
N LEU A 535 -10.52 -3.11 16.76
CA LEU A 535 -10.17 -4.53 16.71
C LEU A 535 -9.86 -5.11 18.09
N GLU A 536 -9.19 -4.35 18.96
CA GLU A 536 -8.94 -4.74 20.33
C GLU A 536 -10.25 -4.83 21.14
N LYS A 537 -11.16 -3.88 20.96
CA LYS A 537 -12.50 -3.94 21.54
C LYS A 537 -13.24 -5.18 21.09
N PHE A 538 -13.28 -5.45 19.78
CA PHE A 538 -13.94 -6.65 19.27
C PHE A 538 -13.31 -7.94 19.79
N LYS A 539 -12.00 -7.97 20.00
CA LYS A 539 -11.29 -9.14 20.52
C LYS A 539 -11.45 -9.35 22.03
N ASN A 540 -11.44 -8.27 22.81
CA ASN A 540 -11.31 -8.32 24.27
C ASN A 540 -12.62 -8.00 25.00
N GLU A 541 -13.51 -7.24 24.39
CA GLU A 541 -14.86 -6.95 24.90
C GLU A 541 -15.86 -7.95 24.29
N ASN A 542 -16.93 -8.28 25.00
CA ASN A 542 -17.95 -9.24 24.54
C ASN A 542 -18.83 -8.62 23.45
N ILE A 543 -18.24 -8.24 22.30
CA ILE A 543 -18.96 -7.75 21.14
C ILE A 543 -19.26 -8.92 20.22
N ASP A 544 -20.53 -9.09 19.85
CA ASP A 544 -21.02 -10.25 19.12
C ASP A 544 -20.78 -10.15 17.62
N ILE A 545 -21.01 -8.95 17.03
CA ILE A 545 -21.00 -8.76 15.59
C ILE A 545 -20.08 -7.60 15.18
N LEU A 546 -19.09 -7.90 14.33
CA LEU A 546 -18.27 -6.90 13.66
C LEU A 546 -18.79 -6.68 12.24
N ILE A 547 -19.24 -5.47 11.93
CA ILE A 547 -19.74 -5.08 10.60
C ILE A 547 -18.68 -4.24 9.91
N GLY A 548 -18.25 -4.62 8.71
CA GLY A 548 -17.27 -3.79 8.03
C GLY A 548 -16.96 -4.16 6.58
N THR A 549 -15.95 -3.47 6.04
CA THR A 549 -15.52 -3.61 4.67
C THR A 549 -14.18 -4.37 4.57
N GLN A 550 -13.46 -4.24 3.47
CA GLN A 550 -12.17 -4.94 3.26
C GLN A 550 -11.13 -4.77 4.38
N MET A 551 -11.31 -3.78 5.27
CA MET A 551 -10.40 -3.54 6.39
C MET A 551 -10.42 -4.67 7.41
N ILE A 552 -11.54 -5.37 7.59
CA ILE A 552 -11.68 -6.48 8.55
C ILE A 552 -11.14 -7.82 8.00
N VAL A 553 -10.97 -7.90 6.68
CA VAL A 553 -10.56 -9.16 6.03
C VAL A 553 -9.05 -9.38 6.09
N LYS A 554 -8.24 -8.32 6.29
CA LYS A 554 -6.78 -8.37 6.14
C LYS A 554 -6.06 -8.27 7.48
N GLY A 555 -5.05 -9.13 7.68
CA GLY A 555 -4.04 -9.00 8.73
C GLY A 555 -4.44 -9.34 10.17
N HIS A 556 -5.69 -9.78 10.44
CA HIS A 556 -6.16 -10.03 11.80
C HIS A 556 -6.54 -11.48 12.04
N HIS A 557 -6.37 -11.91 13.28
CA HIS A 557 -6.74 -13.24 13.75
C HIS A 557 -7.75 -13.09 14.90
N PHE A 558 -8.93 -13.65 14.70
CA PHE A 558 -10.03 -13.63 15.67
C PHE A 558 -10.37 -15.08 16.07
N PRO A 559 -9.91 -15.56 17.24
CA PRO A 559 -10.09 -16.96 17.65
C PRO A 559 -11.56 -17.37 17.83
N ASN A 560 -12.41 -16.42 18.26
CA ASN A 560 -13.81 -16.66 18.56
C ASN A 560 -14.78 -16.47 17.37
N VAL A 561 -14.26 -16.06 16.21
CA VAL A 561 -15.09 -15.90 15.01
C VAL A 561 -15.32 -17.24 14.34
N THR A 562 -16.55 -17.73 14.42
CA THR A 562 -17.00 -18.99 13.79
C THR A 562 -17.90 -18.76 12.59
N LEU A 563 -18.51 -17.58 12.45
CA LEU A 563 -19.38 -17.23 11.35
C LEU A 563 -18.89 -15.99 10.61
N VAL A 564 -18.89 -16.07 9.27
CA VAL A 564 -18.69 -14.91 8.41
C VAL A 564 -19.83 -14.82 7.39
N GLY A 565 -20.58 -13.72 7.44
CA GLY A 565 -21.67 -13.42 6.52
C GLY A 565 -21.26 -12.38 5.47
N VAL A 566 -21.33 -12.71 4.19
CA VAL A 566 -21.17 -11.75 3.08
C VAL A 566 -22.55 -11.25 2.68
N ILE A 567 -22.82 -9.97 2.93
CA ILE A 567 -24.17 -9.39 2.80
C ILE A 567 -24.63 -9.30 1.33
N ALA A 568 -23.73 -8.95 0.40
CA ALA A 568 -24.05 -8.87 -1.02
C ALA A 568 -22.77 -9.02 -1.85
N ALA A 569 -22.52 -10.21 -2.37
CA ALA A 569 -21.36 -10.49 -3.22
C ALA A 569 -21.44 -9.74 -4.56
N ASP A 570 -22.64 -9.46 -5.05
CA ASP A 570 -22.90 -8.79 -6.33
C ASP A 570 -22.31 -7.39 -6.44
N THR A 571 -22.07 -6.72 -5.32
CA THR A 571 -21.50 -5.36 -5.32
C THR A 571 -20.09 -5.31 -5.91
N SER A 572 -19.31 -6.36 -5.76
CA SER A 572 -17.97 -6.48 -6.35
C SER A 572 -17.99 -6.91 -7.80
N LEU A 573 -18.93 -7.78 -8.19
CA LEU A 573 -19.08 -8.24 -9.57
C LEU A 573 -19.50 -7.13 -10.53
N ASN A 574 -20.27 -6.17 -10.05
CA ASN A 574 -20.88 -5.15 -10.88
C ASN A 574 -20.11 -3.80 -10.89
N ILE A 575 -18.84 -3.85 -10.54
CA ILE A 575 -17.93 -2.72 -10.71
C ILE A 575 -17.56 -2.57 -12.20
N ASP A 576 -17.50 -1.32 -12.69
CA ASP A 576 -17.03 -0.99 -14.05
C ASP A 576 -15.49 -1.18 -14.16
N ASP A 577 -15.04 -2.42 -14.00
CA ASP A 577 -13.64 -2.82 -14.13
C ASP A 577 -13.55 -4.26 -14.67
N TYR A 578 -12.63 -4.50 -15.62
CA TYR A 578 -12.43 -5.84 -16.20
C TYR A 578 -11.97 -6.89 -15.16
N ARG A 579 -11.43 -6.45 -14.03
CA ARG A 579 -11.01 -7.29 -12.91
C ARG A 579 -12.12 -7.55 -11.87
N ALA A 580 -13.38 -7.22 -12.18
CA ALA A 580 -14.46 -7.38 -11.21
C ALA A 580 -14.60 -8.83 -10.71
N ASN A 581 -14.51 -9.80 -11.63
CA ASN A 581 -14.54 -11.23 -11.30
C ASN A 581 -13.35 -11.65 -10.43
N GLU A 582 -12.13 -11.29 -10.85
CA GLU A 582 -10.91 -11.59 -10.11
C GLU A 582 -10.95 -11.04 -8.69
N ARG A 583 -11.33 -9.77 -8.53
CA ARG A 583 -11.45 -9.15 -7.20
C ARG A 583 -12.54 -9.80 -6.35
N THR A 584 -13.64 -10.20 -6.96
CA THR A 584 -14.72 -10.87 -6.24
C THR A 584 -14.23 -12.22 -5.72
N PHE A 585 -13.61 -13.03 -6.58
CA PHE A 585 -13.02 -14.31 -6.18
C PHE A 585 -11.99 -14.12 -5.04
N GLN A 586 -11.03 -13.22 -5.21
CA GLN A 586 -9.98 -12.93 -4.23
C GLN A 586 -10.56 -12.54 -2.87
N ILE A 587 -11.52 -11.62 -2.87
CA ILE A 587 -12.14 -11.14 -1.63
C ILE A 587 -12.93 -12.23 -0.94
N LEU A 588 -13.77 -12.97 -1.67
CA LEU A 588 -14.60 -14.04 -1.11
C LEU A 588 -13.73 -15.16 -0.51
N THR A 589 -12.66 -15.55 -1.20
CA THR A 589 -11.70 -16.55 -0.70
C THR A 589 -10.97 -16.05 0.55
N GLN A 590 -10.56 -14.77 0.58
CA GLN A 590 -9.94 -14.19 1.77
C GLN A 590 -10.89 -14.09 2.96
N VAL A 591 -12.15 -13.71 2.70
CA VAL A 591 -13.21 -13.64 3.71
C VAL A 591 -13.51 -15.03 4.26
N ALA A 592 -13.65 -16.03 3.40
CA ALA A 592 -13.81 -17.42 3.79
C ALA A 592 -12.67 -17.90 4.70
N GLY A 593 -11.44 -17.53 4.39
CA GLY A 593 -10.28 -17.86 5.22
C GLY A 593 -10.24 -17.20 6.60
N ARG A 594 -11.24 -16.39 7.01
CA ARG A 594 -11.31 -15.79 8.36
C ARG A 594 -12.08 -16.65 9.36
N ALA A 595 -13.00 -17.48 8.91
CA ALA A 595 -13.73 -18.41 9.76
C ALA A 595 -12.88 -19.65 10.08
N GLY A 596 -12.95 -20.16 11.31
CA GLY A 596 -12.41 -21.48 11.69
C GLY A 596 -10.89 -21.61 11.58
N ARG A 597 -10.11 -20.71 12.20
CA ARG A 597 -8.63 -20.75 12.15
C ARG A 597 -7.94 -21.60 13.22
N GLU A 598 -8.67 -21.97 14.27
CA GLU A 598 -8.13 -22.83 15.33
C GLU A 598 -8.85 -24.18 15.37
N LYS A 599 -9.34 -24.59 16.53
CA LYS A 599 -9.99 -25.89 16.73
C LYS A 599 -11.47 -25.91 16.36
N LEU A 600 -12.09 -24.72 16.14
CA LEU A 600 -13.51 -24.61 15.85
C LEU A 600 -13.76 -24.61 14.35
N PRO A 601 -14.73 -25.41 13.84
CA PRO A 601 -15.12 -25.33 12.45
C PRO A 601 -15.74 -23.96 12.16
N GLY A 602 -15.45 -23.38 11.00
CA GLY A 602 -15.96 -22.08 10.60
C GLY A 602 -17.03 -22.23 9.52
N ASN A 603 -18.08 -21.43 9.62
CA ASN A 603 -19.13 -21.31 8.61
C ASN A 603 -19.03 -19.96 7.89
N VAL A 604 -19.27 -19.99 6.58
CA VAL A 604 -19.31 -18.78 5.74
C VAL A 604 -20.59 -18.81 4.94
N ILE A 605 -21.37 -17.74 5.01
CA ILE A 605 -22.61 -17.60 4.23
C ILE A 605 -22.43 -16.44 3.24
N ILE A 606 -22.51 -16.74 1.95
CA ILE A 606 -22.40 -15.77 0.86
C ILE A 606 -23.79 -15.52 0.29
N GLN A 607 -24.32 -14.32 0.53
CA GLN A 607 -25.60 -13.90 -0.05
C GLN A 607 -25.39 -13.24 -1.42
N THR A 608 -26.11 -13.66 -2.43
CA THR A 608 -26.00 -13.14 -3.79
C THR A 608 -27.29 -13.28 -4.60
N TYR A 609 -27.48 -12.41 -5.58
CA TYR A 609 -28.52 -12.54 -6.60
C TYR A 609 -28.06 -13.33 -7.83
N ASN A 610 -26.76 -13.69 -7.89
CA ASN A 610 -26.17 -14.43 -9.02
C ASN A 610 -25.37 -15.65 -8.51
N PRO A 611 -26.04 -16.67 -7.93
CA PRO A 611 -25.38 -17.85 -7.38
C PRO A 611 -24.57 -18.63 -8.43
N ASP A 612 -25.00 -18.60 -9.69
CA ASP A 612 -24.38 -19.32 -10.82
C ASP A 612 -23.15 -18.56 -11.39
N ASN A 613 -22.76 -17.42 -10.82
CA ASN A 613 -21.58 -16.71 -11.29
C ASN A 613 -20.31 -17.50 -10.91
N PHE A 614 -19.50 -17.85 -11.91
CA PHE A 614 -18.30 -18.69 -11.73
C PHE A 614 -17.33 -18.16 -10.67
N SER A 615 -17.23 -16.84 -10.49
CA SER A 615 -16.34 -16.25 -9.46
C SER A 615 -16.85 -16.51 -8.04
N ILE A 616 -18.16 -16.61 -7.84
CA ILE A 616 -18.78 -16.90 -6.54
C ILE A 616 -18.75 -18.41 -6.29
N ASP A 617 -19.15 -19.21 -7.27
CA ASP A 617 -19.17 -20.68 -7.17
C ASP A 617 -17.76 -21.23 -6.89
N LEU A 618 -16.76 -20.80 -7.68
CA LEU A 618 -15.38 -21.25 -7.49
C LEU A 618 -14.73 -20.68 -6.21
N ALA A 619 -15.15 -19.50 -5.74
CA ALA A 619 -14.71 -19.02 -4.42
C ALA A 619 -15.29 -19.86 -3.28
N GLN A 620 -16.52 -20.41 -3.40
CA GLN A 620 -17.08 -21.38 -2.47
C GLN A 620 -16.21 -22.65 -2.40
N LYS A 621 -15.81 -23.16 -3.56
CA LYS A 621 -14.94 -24.34 -3.69
C LYS A 621 -13.48 -24.06 -3.36
N GLN A 622 -13.10 -22.79 -3.29
CA GLN A 622 -11.72 -22.30 -3.18
C GLN A 622 -10.82 -22.81 -4.32
N ASP A 623 -11.40 -23.04 -5.50
CA ASP A 623 -10.70 -23.53 -6.69
C ASP A 623 -10.19 -22.34 -7.53
N TYR A 624 -8.94 -21.95 -7.26
CA TYR A 624 -8.29 -20.89 -8.02
C TYR A 624 -7.90 -21.36 -9.43
N ASN A 625 -7.58 -22.63 -9.63
CA ASN A 625 -7.10 -23.13 -10.93
C ASN A 625 -8.21 -23.06 -11.97
N GLU A 626 -9.39 -23.59 -11.66
CA GLU A 626 -10.56 -23.52 -12.54
C GLU A 626 -11.00 -22.05 -12.75
N PHE A 627 -10.97 -21.23 -11.69
CA PHE A 627 -11.22 -19.79 -11.81
C PHE A 627 -10.26 -19.12 -12.80
N PHE A 628 -8.96 -19.40 -12.69
CA PHE A 628 -7.95 -18.85 -13.59
C PHE A 628 -8.22 -19.25 -15.04
N ASP A 629 -8.52 -20.52 -15.32
CA ASP A 629 -8.74 -21.03 -16.67
C ASP A 629 -9.92 -20.32 -17.37
N ILE A 630 -11.01 -20.09 -16.65
CA ILE A 630 -12.16 -19.35 -17.18
C ILE A 630 -11.80 -17.87 -17.40
N GLU A 631 -11.24 -17.22 -16.39
CA GLU A 631 -10.94 -15.79 -16.44
C GLU A 631 -9.87 -15.47 -17.50
N ILE A 632 -8.84 -16.29 -17.66
CA ILE A 632 -7.78 -16.06 -18.65
C ILE A 632 -8.30 -16.23 -20.09
N ALA A 633 -9.24 -17.15 -20.31
CA ALA A 633 -9.91 -17.31 -21.60
C ALA A 633 -10.74 -16.07 -21.97
N LEU A 634 -11.50 -15.51 -21.01
CA LEU A 634 -12.25 -14.27 -21.20
C LEU A 634 -11.32 -13.09 -21.51
N ARG A 635 -10.21 -12.97 -20.77
CA ARG A 635 -9.22 -11.89 -21.00
C ARG A 635 -8.56 -11.97 -22.37
N ARG A 636 -8.28 -13.19 -22.84
CA ARG A 636 -7.74 -13.41 -24.18
C ARG A 636 -8.71 -12.96 -25.26
N GLN A 637 -9.97 -13.38 -25.17
CA GLN A 637 -11.01 -13.00 -26.11
C GLN A 637 -11.24 -11.49 -26.16
N LEU A 638 -11.29 -10.84 -25.00
CA LEU A 638 -11.58 -9.42 -24.87
C LEU A 638 -10.33 -8.52 -24.96
N LYS A 639 -9.15 -9.11 -25.17
CA LYS A 639 -7.84 -8.41 -25.20
C LYS A 639 -7.65 -7.55 -23.95
N TYR A 640 -7.69 -8.17 -22.76
CA TYR A 640 -7.32 -7.56 -21.48
C TYR A 640 -5.96 -8.06 -20.99
N PRO A 641 -5.29 -7.39 -20.05
CA PRO A 641 -4.06 -7.89 -19.45
C PRO A 641 -4.24 -9.33 -18.91
N PRO A 642 -3.27 -10.25 -19.17
CA PRO A 642 -1.91 -10.03 -19.66
C PRO A 642 -1.74 -9.97 -21.20
N PHE A 643 -2.81 -10.04 -21.99
CA PHE A 643 -2.71 -10.09 -23.46
C PHE A 643 -2.58 -8.72 -24.13
N CYS A 644 -2.73 -7.65 -23.37
CA CYS A 644 -2.41 -6.28 -23.79
C CYS A 644 -2.10 -5.42 -22.55
N ASP A 645 -1.49 -4.28 -22.76
CA ASP A 645 -1.46 -3.20 -21.79
C ASP A 645 -2.67 -2.28 -21.95
N ILE A 646 -3.05 -1.62 -20.86
CA ILE A 646 -4.07 -0.58 -20.85
C ILE A 646 -3.43 0.71 -20.34
N ILE A 647 -3.55 1.79 -21.09
CA ILE A 647 -3.17 3.13 -20.65
C ILE A 647 -4.43 3.98 -20.53
N ILE A 648 -4.62 4.61 -19.38
CA ILE A 648 -5.62 5.66 -19.20
C ILE A 648 -4.91 7.01 -19.24
N ILE A 649 -5.34 7.89 -20.16
CA ILE A 649 -4.97 9.29 -20.13
C ILE A 649 -6.15 10.05 -19.53
N SER A 650 -5.91 10.68 -18.38
CA SER A 650 -6.93 11.39 -17.60
C SER A 650 -6.78 12.90 -17.76
N PHE A 651 -7.91 13.56 -17.84
CA PHE A 651 -8.04 15.01 -17.97
C PHE A 651 -8.88 15.54 -16.80
N THR A 652 -8.40 16.56 -16.11
CA THR A 652 -9.14 17.18 -15.00
C THR A 652 -8.99 18.70 -15.08
N GLY A 653 -10.11 19.41 -15.07
CA GLY A 653 -10.08 20.86 -15.22
C GLY A 653 -11.31 21.56 -14.66
N THR A 654 -11.19 22.88 -14.49
CA THR A 654 -12.30 23.75 -14.08
C THR A 654 -12.98 24.41 -15.28
N ASN A 655 -12.34 24.41 -16.45
CA ASN A 655 -12.89 24.94 -17.70
C ASN A 655 -13.19 23.78 -18.66
N GLU A 656 -14.46 23.54 -18.93
CA GLU A 656 -14.92 22.42 -19.74
C GLU A 656 -14.47 22.54 -21.20
N LYS A 657 -14.55 23.74 -21.79
CA LYS A 657 -14.13 23.96 -23.19
C LYS A 657 -12.64 23.67 -23.37
N GLU A 658 -11.78 24.16 -22.46
CA GLU A 658 -10.34 23.89 -22.49
C GLU A 658 -10.05 22.40 -22.31
N LEU A 659 -10.78 21.73 -21.42
CA LEU A 659 -10.63 20.32 -21.15
C LEU A 659 -10.98 19.48 -22.39
N ILE A 660 -12.14 19.73 -23.02
CA ILE A 660 -12.59 19.04 -24.23
C ILE A 660 -11.60 19.26 -25.36
N SER A 661 -11.20 20.52 -25.63
CA SER A 661 -10.25 20.84 -26.68
C SER A 661 -8.88 20.16 -26.46
N THR A 662 -8.43 20.09 -25.20
CA THR A 662 -7.18 19.42 -24.83
C THR A 662 -7.28 17.91 -25.04
N SER A 663 -8.39 17.29 -24.62
CA SER A 663 -8.60 15.85 -24.78
C SER A 663 -8.70 15.44 -26.26
N GLU A 664 -9.39 16.22 -27.08
CA GLU A 664 -9.47 16.02 -28.54
C GLU A 664 -8.11 16.21 -29.22
N TYR A 665 -7.30 17.18 -28.77
CA TYR A 665 -5.94 17.34 -29.27
C TYR A 665 -5.08 16.10 -29.01
N VAL A 666 -5.11 15.57 -27.77
CA VAL A 666 -4.37 14.38 -27.37
C VAL A 666 -4.82 13.18 -28.19
N TYR A 667 -6.14 13.01 -28.36
CA TYR A 667 -6.70 11.92 -29.17
C TYR A 667 -6.20 11.99 -30.61
N LYS A 668 -6.37 13.15 -31.29
CA LYS A 668 -5.94 13.31 -32.69
C LYS A 668 -4.45 13.10 -32.86
N TYR A 669 -3.64 13.61 -31.94
CA TYR A 669 -2.18 13.42 -31.98
C TYR A 669 -1.81 11.93 -31.93
N LEU A 670 -2.33 11.20 -30.94
CA LEU A 670 -2.00 9.78 -30.75
C LEU A 670 -2.62 8.90 -31.85
N ASP A 671 -3.85 9.20 -32.31
CA ASP A 671 -4.50 8.49 -33.42
C ASP A 671 -3.74 8.64 -34.75
N SER A 672 -3.02 9.75 -34.92
CA SER A 672 -2.18 9.98 -36.13
C SER A 672 -0.79 9.34 -36.04
N LYS A 673 -0.26 9.13 -34.81
CA LYS A 673 1.11 8.64 -34.59
C LYS A 673 1.18 7.14 -34.34
N MET A 674 0.20 6.57 -33.64
CA MET A 674 0.20 5.17 -33.24
C MET A 674 -0.41 4.26 -34.30
N ASP A 675 0.16 3.08 -34.44
CA ASP A 675 -0.29 2.06 -35.41
C ASP A 675 -1.68 1.50 -35.00
N LYS A 676 -2.71 1.78 -35.82
CA LYS A 676 -4.11 1.36 -35.58
C LYS A 676 -4.33 -0.16 -35.62
N GLN A 677 -3.40 -0.92 -36.20
CA GLN A 677 -3.49 -2.39 -36.18
C GLN A 677 -3.02 -2.96 -34.83
N LYS A 678 -2.12 -2.26 -34.14
CA LYS A 678 -1.54 -2.68 -32.85
C LYS A 678 -2.25 -2.06 -31.65
N TYR A 679 -2.82 -0.86 -31.81
CA TYR A 679 -3.39 -0.07 -30.72
C TYR A 679 -4.84 0.32 -31.01
N ASN A 680 -5.70 0.02 -30.03
CA ASN A 680 -7.07 0.54 -29.97
C ASN A 680 -7.08 1.81 -29.13
N ILE A 681 -7.31 2.96 -29.78
CA ILE A 681 -7.38 4.27 -29.13
C ILE A 681 -8.84 4.69 -29.06
N PHE A 682 -9.42 4.69 -27.86
CA PHE A 682 -10.79 5.09 -27.65
C PHE A 682 -10.88 6.63 -27.54
N ARG A 683 -11.97 7.19 -28.04
CA ARG A 683 -12.21 8.64 -27.91
C ARG A 683 -12.33 9.07 -26.47
N PRO A 684 -11.95 10.32 -26.13
CA PRO A 684 -12.16 10.84 -24.80
C PRO A 684 -13.63 10.85 -24.42
N VAL A 685 -13.92 10.41 -23.18
CA VAL A 685 -15.26 10.36 -22.60
C VAL A 685 -15.24 10.88 -21.16
N PRO A 686 -16.35 11.39 -20.62
CA PRO A 686 -16.45 11.71 -19.21
C PRO A 686 -16.05 10.52 -18.33
N SER A 687 -15.34 10.78 -17.24
CA SER A 687 -14.97 9.72 -16.26
C SER A 687 -16.22 9.21 -15.55
N PRO A 688 -16.22 7.99 -14.94
CA PRO A 688 -17.33 7.44 -14.17
C PRO A 688 -17.85 8.39 -13.09
N ILE A 689 -16.94 9.11 -12.46
CA ILE A 689 -17.24 10.25 -11.63
C ILE A 689 -16.78 11.48 -12.40
N ASP A 690 -17.70 12.12 -13.09
CA ASP A 690 -17.47 13.20 -14.03
C ASP A 690 -17.06 14.53 -13.39
N LYS A 691 -17.35 14.70 -12.09
CA LYS A 691 -17.03 15.92 -11.33
C LYS A 691 -16.68 15.63 -9.87
N ILE A 692 -15.51 16.11 -9.42
CA ILE A 692 -15.08 16.07 -8.02
C ILE A 692 -14.52 17.44 -7.62
N GLN A 693 -14.95 18.00 -6.48
CA GLN A 693 -14.49 19.31 -5.98
C GLN A 693 -14.53 20.41 -7.05
N ASN A 694 -15.62 20.51 -7.78
CA ASN A 694 -15.83 21.43 -8.89
C ASN A 694 -14.87 21.26 -10.09
N LYS A 695 -14.13 20.15 -10.19
CA LYS A 695 -13.30 19.84 -11.33
C LYS A 695 -13.97 18.78 -12.18
N ILE A 696 -14.13 19.07 -13.47
CA ILE A 696 -14.65 18.15 -14.48
C ILE A 696 -13.56 17.15 -14.81
N ARG A 697 -13.93 15.88 -15.04
CA ARG A 697 -13.02 14.77 -15.28
C ARG A 697 -13.41 14.02 -16.55
N TRP A 698 -12.45 13.91 -17.46
CA TRP A 698 -12.54 13.11 -18.67
C TRP A 698 -11.39 12.13 -18.72
N ARG A 699 -11.54 11.08 -19.51
CA ARG A 699 -10.48 10.10 -19.79
C ARG A 699 -10.54 9.57 -21.19
N MET A 700 -9.40 9.08 -21.68
CA MET A 700 -9.33 8.23 -22.87
C MET A 700 -8.53 6.97 -22.53
N ILE A 701 -8.81 5.88 -23.22
CA ILE A 701 -8.19 4.59 -23.02
C ILE A 701 -7.43 4.19 -24.30
N ILE A 702 -6.24 3.63 -24.11
CA ILE A 702 -5.44 3.01 -25.17
C ILE A 702 -5.21 1.56 -24.78
N LYS A 703 -5.54 0.61 -25.66
CA LYS A 703 -5.29 -0.83 -25.45
C LYS A 703 -4.33 -1.33 -26.53
N GLY A 704 -3.33 -2.11 -26.14
CA GLY A 704 -2.34 -2.73 -27.04
C GLY A 704 -1.04 -3.02 -26.31
N ASN A 705 -0.19 -3.86 -26.89
CA ASN A 705 1.11 -4.19 -26.28
C ASN A 705 2.06 -3.01 -26.46
N MET A 706 2.41 -2.34 -25.33
CA MET A 706 3.17 -1.10 -25.35
C MET A 706 4.63 -1.34 -25.72
N THR A 707 5.03 -0.83 -26.89
CA THR A 707 6.42 -0.82 -27.34
C THR A 707 7.16 0.43 -26.82
N VAL A 708 8.50 0.41 -26.90
CA VAL A 708 9.34 1.58 -26.60
C VAL A 708 8.88 2.82 -27.37
N LYS A 709 8.54 2.65 -28.66
CA LYS A 709 8.01 3.74 -29.50
C LYS A 709 6.68 4.28 -28.97
N ALA A 710 5.75 3.41 -28.57
CA ALA A 710 4.47 3.85 -28.00
C ALA A 710 4.66 4.68 -26.71
N TYR A 711 5.58 4.27 -25.83
CA TYR A 711 5.96 5.09 -24.68
C TYR A 711 6.53 6.44 -25.07
N GLN A 712 7.37 6.49 -26.11
CA GLN A 712 7.94 7.74 -26.63
C GLN A 712 6.84 8.65 -27.20
N ASP A 713 5.94 8.12 -28.05
CA ASP A 713 4.86 8.87 -28.68
C ASP A 713 3.92 9.48 -27.63
N ILE A 714 3.59 8.73 -26.56
CA ILE A 714 2.75 9.22 -25.46
C ILE A 714 3.49 10.29 -24.65
N ASN A 715 4.77 10.07 -24.30
CA ASN A 715 5.58 11.05 -23.58
C ASN A 715 5.74 12.36 -24.38
N GLU A 716 5.97 12.26 -25.69
CA GLU A 716 6.05 13.42 -26.58
C GLU A 716 4.72 14.17 -26.62
N CYS A 717 3.61 13.45 -26.78
CA CYS A 717 2.27 14.05 -26.74
C CYS A 717 2.02 14.82 -25.44
N LEU A 718 2.32 14.21 -24.29
CA LEU A 718 2.15 14.84 -22.99
C LEU A 718 3.06 16.07 -22.85
N THR A 719 4.30 16.00 -23.31
CA THR A 719 5.24 17.13 -23.31
C THR A 719 4.71 18.28 -24.16
N ASN A 720 4.18 17.99 -25.33
CA ASN A 720 3.55 18.98 -26.22
C ASN A 720 2.33 19.62 -25.59
N VAL A 721 1.51 18.87 -24.83
CA VAL A 721 0.40 19.41 -24.07
C VAL A 721 0.88 20.38 -22.99
N TYR A 722 1.94 20.01 -22.26
CA TYR A 722 2.47 20.86 -21.18
C TYR A 722 3.21 22.10 -21.68
N SER A 723 3.76 22.09 -22.91
CA SER A 723 4.38 23.27 -23.51
C SER A 723 3.34 24.31 -23.90
N LYS A 724 2.09 23.90 -24.20
CA LYS A 724 0.98 24.79 -24.48
C LYS A 724 0.56 25.54 -23.21
N ASN A 725 0.06 26.75 -23.34
CA ASN A 725 -0.34 27.58 -22.22
C ASN A 725 -1.73 27.18 -21.66
N ILE A 726 -1.88 25.88 -21.28
CA ILE A 726 -3.08 25.32 -20.68
C ILE A 726 -3.07 25.66 -19.20
N LYS A 727 -4.07 26.45 -18.75
CA LYS A 727 -4.11 26.99 -17.39
C LYS A 727 -5.03 26.20 -16.45
N HIS A 728 -6.14 25.67 -16.97
CA HIS A 728 -7.24 25.13 -16.18
C HIS A 728 -7.37 23.62 -16.29
N THR A 729 -6.57 22.96 -17.16
CA THR A 729 -6.64 21.52 -17.39
C THR A 729 -5.33 20.83 -17.02
N LYS A 730 -5.42 19.76 -16.23
CA LYS A 730 -4.31 18.85 -15.93
C LYS A 730 -4.49 17.55 -16.71
N VAL A 731 -3.40 17.04 -17.27
CA VAL A 731 -3.36 15.78 -18.02
C VAL A 731 -2.33 14.85 -17.39
N TRP A 732 -2.62 13.57 -17.28
CA TRP A 732 -1.65 12.56 -16.88
C TRP A 732 -2.02 11.21 -17.47
N ALA A 733 -1.04 10.33 -17.60
CA ALA A 733 -1.24 8.95 -18.05
C ALA A 733 -0.95 7.96 -16.91
N ASP A 734 -1.64 6.83 -16.95
CA ASP A 734 -1.44 5.69 -16.04
C ASP A 734 -1.46 4.39 -16.85
N ILE A 735 -0.40 3.60 -16.71
CA ILE A 735 -0.29 2.30 -17.36
C ILE A 735 -0.75 1.20 -16.42
N ASN A 736 -1.58 0.30 -16.91
CA ASN A 736 -2.17 -0.82 -16.16
C ASN A 736 -2.70 -0.35 -14.80
N PRO A 737 -3.65 0.62 -14.80
CA PRO A 737 -4.14 1.26 -13.58
C PRO A 737 -4.82 0.26 -12.67
N ASN A 738 -4.78 0.52 -11.35
CA ASN A 738 -5.49 -0.28 -10.36
C ASN A 738 -7.01 -0.25 -10.52
N SER A 739 -7.54 0.86 -10.97
CA SER A 739 -8.96 1.06 -11.18
C SER A 739 -9.20 1.74 -12.51
N MET A 740 -10.23 1.27 -13.19
CA MET A 740 -10.71 1.89 -14.39
C MET A 740 -11.71 3.03 -14.09
N ILE A 741 -11.95 3.36 -12.82
CA ILE A 741 -12.89 4.40 -12.35
C ILE A 741 -12.18 5.71 -12.09
#